data_e1db07f465eee4bc23bbb495f55c01d1
#
_entry.id   e1db07f465eee4bc23bbb495f55c01d1
#
_cell.length_a   1.000
_cell.length_b   1.000
_cell.length_c   1.000
_cell.angle_alpha   90.00
_cell.angle_beta   90.00
_cell.angle_gamma   90.00
#
_symmetry.space_group_name_H-M   'P 1'
#
loop_
_entity.id
_entity.type
_entity.pdbx_description
1 polymer ?
#
loop_
_entity_poly.entity_id
_entity_poly.type
_entity_poly.pdbx_seq_one_letter_code
_entity_poly.pdbx_strand_id
1 'polypeptide(L)'
;VAEKETFYITTPIYYPSGKLHIGNSYTTIACDAIARYKRLMGFDVFYLTGVDEHGQKIETKAEELGVKPQEYVDKMAADVKKLWKTLDISYDKFIRTTDDYHKAAVQKIFDRLLEQGDIYLGEYEGWYSVSDEEFFTETQLAEVYKDDEGNVIGGKAPSGHEVELVKEESYFFRMSKYADRLLEYYEEHPEFIQPESRKNEMINNFIKPGLEDLAVSRTTFTWGVPVKSDPKHVVYVWIDALSNYITALGYGSEDESLFEKYWPADVQMVGKEIVRFHTIYWPIMLMALDLPLPKKVFGHGWLLMKDGKMSKSKGNVVYPEMLVERYGLDALRYYLLRAVPFGSDGVFTPEDFVSRVNYDLANDLGNLLNRTIAMINKYCDGLVPDYASLVTPFDSELSTTAANVVGRYHDAMEKMEFNTALAEIWVLISRANKYIDETEPWVLAKDEEKKAELNSVMIHLAESLRIAAILLQPIMTETPEKIFNQLGLDSETMNLEGLHFGEFPSGIKVVAKGTPIFPRLDMEEEVAFIQEKMSEGTQTNEDTVKWDPEETELVSTKEKQIKFDVFEKVELKVAEVINCQKVEGADKLLQFRLDAGDSQDRQILSGIAEFYPDPSELIGKKVVIVANLKPRKMRGQISQGMILSAEAPDGSLQVIEAPKSMPNGSEIA
;
A
#
# COMPACT_ATOMS: atom_id res chain seq x y z
N VAL A 1 -30.44 16.48 -22.48
CA VAL A 1 -29.17 16.32 -21.76
C VAL A 1 -28.91 14.83 -21.68
N ALA A 2 -27.83 14.35 -22.32
CA ALA A 2 -27.45 12.95 -22.25
C ALA A 2 -27.17 12.57 -20.79
N GLU A 3 -27.68 11.41 -20.36
CA GLU A 3 -27.46 10.89 -19.04
C GLU A 3 -25.94 10.55 -18.89
N LYS A 4 -25.31 11.02 -17.80
CA LYS A 4 -23.90 10.75 -17.55
C LYS A 4 -23.68 9.28 -17.25
N GLU A 5 -22.59 8.73 -17.75
CA GLU A 5 -22.12 7.39 -17.39
C GLU A 5 -21.75 7.36 -15.89
N THR A 6 -22.17 6.32 -15.20
CA THR A 6 -21.92 6.16 -13.76
C THR A 6 -20.59 5.52 -13.48
N PHE A 7 -20.00 5.84 -12.34
CA PHE A 7 -18.78 5.22 -11.85
C PHE A 7 -18.88 5.04 -10.34
N TYR A 8 -18.80 3.80 -9.88
CA TYR A 8 -18.87 3.47 -8.46
C TYR A 8 -17.51 2.91 -8.00
N ILE A 9 -16.87 3.61 -7.06
CA ILE A 9 -15.59 3.22 -6.47
C ILE A 9 -15.70 3.11 -4.96
N THR A 10 -15.07 2.10 -4.39
CA THR A 10 -15.08 1.84 -2.95
C THR A 10 -13.67 1.68 -2.40
N THR A 11 -13.44 2.24 -1.20
CA THR A 11 -12.33 1.82 -0.33
C THR A 11 -12.73 0.56 0.43
N PRO A 12 -11.78 -0.15 1.09
CA PRO A 12 -12.18 -1.02 2.19
C PRO A 12 -12.84 -0.17 3.28
N ILE A 13 -13.66 -0.77 4.10
CA ILE A 13 -14.09 -0.15 5.35
C ILE A 13 -13.04 -0.42 6.41
N TYR A 14 -12.57 0.63 7.06
CA TYR A 14 -11.43 0.55 7.96
C TYR A 14 -11.84 0.04 9.34
N TYR A 15 -11.01 -0.85 9.88
CA TYR A 15 -11.25 -1.43 11.19
C TYR A 15 -10.70 -0.49 12.28
N PRO A 16 -11.54 0.03 13.19
CA PRO A 16 -11.13 1.08 14.11
C PRO A 16 -10.46 0.53 15.37
N SER A 17 -9.47 -0.34 15.21
CA SER A 17 -8.70 -0.88 16.33
C SER A 17 -7.57 0.05 16.81
N GLY A 18 -7.29 1.12 16.10
CA GLY A 18 -6.30 2.12 16.42
C GLY A 18 -6.35 3.31 15.46
N LYS A 19 -5.49 4.31 15.74
CA LYS A 19 -5.36 5.49 14.88
C LYS A 19 -4.83 5.11 13.51
N LEU A 20 -5.47 5.62 12.45
CA LEU A 20 -5.07 5.35 11.07
C LEU A 20 -3.76 6.07 10.72
N HIS A 21 -2.90 5.40 9.97
CA HIS A 21 -1.58 5.88 9.55
C HIS A 21 -1.51 6.10 8.02
N ILE A 22 -0.33 6.45 7.50
CA ILE A 22 -0.16 6.75 6.07
C ILE A 22 -0.50 5.57 5.15
N GLY A 23 -0.41 4.33 5.61
CA GLY A 23 -0.84 3.15 4.84
C GLY A 23 -2.34 3.15 4.53
N ASN A 24 -3.17 3.53 5.49
CA ASN A 24 -4.60 3.71 5.29
C ASN A 24 -4.91 4.93 4.41
N SER A 25 -4.15 6.00 4.60
CA SER A 25 -4.25 7.22 3.79
C SER A 25 -3.89 6.96 2.33
N TYR A 26 -2.90 6.11 2.09
CA TYR A 26 -2.49 5.69 0.74
C TYR A 26 -3.66 5.12 -0.07
N THR A 27 -4.38 4.16 0.50
CA THR A 27 -5.58 3.57 -0.11
C THR A 27 -6.64 4.62 -0.41
N THR A 28 -6.95 5.43 0.59
CA THR A 28 -8.05 6.41 0.52
C THR A 28 -7.74 7.53 -0.45
N ILE A 29 -6.52 8.03 -0.46
CA ILE A 29 -6.06 9.07 -1.41
C ILE A 29 -6.06 8.52 -2.83
N ALA A 30 -5.66 7.26 -3.04
CA ALA A 30 -5.71 6.64 -4.37
C ALA A 30 -7.14 6.55 -4.92
N CYS A 31 -8.09 6.12 -4.09
CA CYS A 31 -9.51 6.11 -4.48
C CYS A 31 -10.03 7.52 -4.76
N ASP A 32 -9.65 8.49 -3.94
CA ASP A 32 -10.04 9.89 -4.11
C ASP A 32 -9.52 10.47 -5.43
N ALA A 33 -8.27 10.15 -5.78
CA ALA A 33 -7.68 10.58 -7.05
C ALA A 33 -8.47 10.04 -8.25
N ILE A 34 -8.85 8.77 -8.24
CA ILE A 34 -9.69 8.19 -9.30
C ILE A 34 -11.09 8.78 -9.31
N ALA A 35 -11.70 8.97 -8.16
CA ALA A 35 -13.01 9.60 -8.06
C ALA A 35 -13.01 11.02 -8.66
N ARG A 36 -12.01 11.83 -8.31
CA ARG A 36 -11.84 13.18 -8.87
C ARG A 36 -11.56 13.15 -10.37
N TYR A 37 -10.68 12.24 -10.81
CA TYR A 37 -10.39 12.06 -12.23
C TYR A 37 -11.65 11.74 -13.03
N LYS A 38 -12.45 10.78 -12.59
CA LYS A 38 -13.68 10.38 -13.26
C LYS A 38 -14.73 11.50 -13.28
N ARG A 39 -14.87 12.27 -12.20
CA ARG A 39 -15.74 13.45 -12.17
C ARG A 39 -15.30 14.50 -13.19
N LEU A 40 -14.00 14.76 -13.27
CA LEU A 40 -13.43 15.69 -14.25
C LEU A 40 -13.58 15.20 -15.69
N MET A 41 -13.72 13.89 -15.89
CA MET A 41 -13.99 13.28 -17.19
C MET A 41 -15.50 13.15 -17.50
N GLY A 42 -16.35 13.75 -16.69
CA GLY A 42 -17.79 13.84 -16.94
C GLY A 42 -18.63 12.68 -16.42
N PHE A 43 -18.08 11.78 -15.62
CA PHE A 43 -18.83 10.68 -15.02
C PHE A 43 -19.65 11.15 -13.81
N ASP A 44 -20.76 10.45 -13.58
CA ASP A 44 -21.51 10.53 -12.34
C ASP A 44 -20.91 9.52 -11.36
N VAL A 45 -20.11 10.02 -10.42
CA VAL A 45 -19.30 9.19 -9.51
C VAL A 45 -20.00 9.04 -8.16
N PHE A 46 -20.03 7.80 -7.68
CA PHE A 46 -20.32 7.51 -6.28
C PHE A 46 -19.07 6.93 -5.61
N TYR A 47 -18.56 7.63 -4.62
CA TYR A 47 -17.36 7.24 -3.87
C TYR A 47 -17.73 6.87 -2.44
N LEU A 48 -17.55 5.58 -2.10
CA LEU A 48 -17.90 5.02 -0.80
C LEU A 48 -16.63 4.72 0.01
N THR A 49 -16.65 5.14 1.25
CA THR A 49 -15.73 4.74 2.29
C THR A 49 -16.48 4.49 3.58
N GLY A 50 -15.82 4.02 4.62
CA GLY A 50 -16.49 3.79 5.90
C GLY A 50 -15.62 3.04 6.89
N VAL A 51 -16.27 2.54 7.94
CA VAL A 51 -15.63 1.81 9.03
C VAL A 51 -16.37 0.52 9.36
N ASP A 52 -15.60 -0.52 9.66
CA ASP A 52 -16.05 -1.83 10.13
C ASP A 52 -15.98 -1.85 11.65
N GLU A 53 -17.14 -1.85 12.32
CA GLU A 53 -17.25 -1.50 13.73
C GLU A 53 -17.64 -2.67 14.64
N HIS A 54 -17.85 -3.86 14.10
CA HIS A 54 -18.26 -5.02 14.85
C HIS A 54 -17.11 -6.00 15.12
N GLY A 55 -17.33 -6.96 15.99
CA GLY A 55 -16.45 -8.08 16.23
C GLY A 55 -15.88 -8.15 17.63
N GLN A 56 -15.28 -9.29 17.94
CA GLN A 56 -14.73 -9.61 19.25
C GLN A 56 -13.61 -8.64 19.67
N LYS A 57 -12.75 -8.27 18.72
CA LYS A 57 -11.63 -7.35 18.99
C LYS A 57 -12.09 -5.97 19.45
N ILE A 58 -13.16 -5.45 18.85
CA ILE A 58 -13.76 -4.18 19.26
C ILE A 58 -14.41 -4.29 20.65
N GLU A 59 -15.16 -5.38 20.89
CA GLU A 59 -15.77 -5.66 22.19
C GLU A 59 -14.70 -5.70 23.29
N THR A 60 -13.62 -6.43 23.08
CA THR A 60 -12.50 -6.55 24.02
C THR A 60 -11.82 -5.19 24.25
N LYS A 61 -11.58 -4.45 23.17
CA LYS A 61 -10.93 -3.11 23.26
C LYS A 61 -11.77 -2.12 24.06
N ALA A 62 -13.09 -2.11 23.85
CA ALA A 62 -14.02 -1.27 24.60
C ALA A 62 -14.04 -1.64 26.08
N GLU A 63 -14.06 -2.95 26.38
CA GLU A 63 -14.01 -3.48 27.74
C GLU A 63 -12.73 -3.06 28.48
N GLU A 64 -11.56 -3.19 27.85
CA GLU A 64 -10.29 -2.72 28.39
C GLU A 64 -10.29 -1.23 28.72
N LEU A 65 -10.97 -0.41 27.94
CA LEU A 65 -11.12 1.03 28.14
C LEU A 65 -12.25 1.40 29.13
N GLY A 66 -13.05 0.43 29.58
CA GLY A 66 -14.19 0.67 30.46
C GLY A 66 -15.34 1.43 29.82
N VAL A 67 -15.49 1.35 28.51
CA VAL A 67 -16.56 2.00 27.74
C VAL A 67 -17.42 0.96 27.04
N LYS A 68 -18.62 1.37 26.60
CA LYS A 68 -19.46 0.51 25.76
C LYS A 68 -18.88 0.44 24.34
N PRO A 69 -19.05 -0.69 23.62
CA PRO A 69 -18.59 -0.82 22.24
C PRO A 69 -19.10 0.31 21.34
N GLN A 70 -20.36 0.71 21.46
CA GLN A 70 -20.93 1.79 20.64
C GLN A 70 -20.25 3.16 20.90
N GLU A 71 -19.95 3.46 22.15
CA GLU A 71 -19.21 4.70 22.51
C GLU A 71 -17.79 4.70 21.92
N TYR A 72 -17.12 3.56 21.98
CA TYR A 72 -15.78 3.39 21.40
C TYR A 72 -15.79 3.62 19.88
N VAL A 73 -16.67 2.95 19.15
CA VAL A 73 -16.73 3.07 17.68
C VAL A 73 -17.25 4.42 17.22
N ASP A 74 -18.14 5.07 17.98
CA ASP A 74 -18.59 6.44 17.69
C ASP A 74 -17.44 7.43 17.71
N LYS A 75 -16.57 7.32 18.71
CA LYS A 75 -15.35 8.15 18.81
C LYS A 75 -14.39 7.86 17.66
N MET A 76 -14.15 6.60 17.37
CA MET A 76 -13.23 6.19 16.32
C MET A 76 -13.72 6.61 14.93
N ALA A 77 -15.02 6.49 14.66
CA ALA A 77 -15.62 6.96 13.41
C ALA A 77 -15.48 8.48 13.25
N ALA A 78 -15.68 9.24 14.33
CA ALA A 78 -15.48 10.68 14.31
C ALA A 78 -14.03 11.05 14.00
N ASP A 79 -13.06 10.34 14.57
CA ASP A 79 -11.63 10.54 14.30
C ASP A 79 -11.27 10.24 12.84
N VAL A 80 -11.83 9.16 12.26
CA VAL A 80 -11.62 8.82 10.85
C VAL A 80 -12.22 9.90 9.92
N LYS A 81 -13.43 10.36 10.19
CA LYS A 81 -14.04 11.44 9.42
C LYS A 81 -13.22 12.73 9.48
N LYS A 82 -12.67 13.06 10.65
CA LYS A 82 -11.77 14.21 10.82
C LYS A 82 -10.51 14.07 9.99
N LEU A 83 -9.91 12.87 9.98
CA LEU A 83 -8.74 12.57 9.14
C LEU A 83 -9.08 12.73 7.66
N TRP A 84 -10.21 12.17 7.20
CA TRP A 84 -10.62 12.31 5.80
C TRP A 84 -10.86 13.75 5.40
N LYS A 85 -11.36 14.58 6.31
CA LYS A 85 -11.47 16.02 6.09
C LYS A 85 -10.10 16.69 5.95
N THR A 86 -9.15 16.34 6.80
CA THR A 86 -7.75 16.82 6.73
C THR A 86 -7.09 16.44 5.40
N LEU A 87 -7.38 15.26 4.87
CA LEU A 87 -6.85 14.77 3.61
C LEU A 87 -7.68 15.21 2.38
N ASP A 88 -8.75 15.94 2.59
CA ASP A 88 -9.69 16.42 1.55
C ASP A 88 -10.29 15.28 0.71
N ILE A 89 -10.70 14.21 1.37
CA ILE A 89 -11.31 13.05 0.72
C ILE A 89 -12.75 13.38 0.30
N SER A 90 -13.05 13.24 -0.97
CA SER A 90 -14.32 13.63 -1.61
C SER A 90 -15.34 12.50 -1.67
N TYR A 91 -15.43 11.67 -0.63
CA TYR A 91 -16.42 10.60 -0.57
C TYR A 91 -17.85 11.14 -0.60
N ASP A 92 -18.75 10.39 -1.24
CA ASP A 92 -20.18 10.70 -1.27
C ASP A 92 -20.91 10.09 -0.09
N LYS A 93 -20.41 8.98 0.44
CA LYS A 93 -20.99 8.34 1.62
C LYS A 93 -19.90 7.72 2.48
N PHE A 94 -20.09 7.87 3.79
CA PHE A 94 -19.32 7.22 4.83
C PHE A 94 -20.24 6.24 5.56
N ILE A 95 -20.08 4.94 5.28
CA ILE A 95 -20.89 3.91 5.92
C ILE A 95 -20.27 3.43 7.22
N ARG A 96 -21.11 3.14 8.19
CA ARG A 96 -20.76 2.49 9.44
C ARG A 96 -21.54 1.18 9.54
N THR A 97 -20.89 0.09 9.88
CA THR A 97 -21.57 -1.20 10.04
C THR A 97 -22.56 -1.20 11.21
N THR A 98 -22.46 -0.22 12.12
CA THR A 98 -23.44 0.03 13.18
C THR A 98 -24.66 0.84 12.73
N ASP A 99 -24.68 1.35 11.51
CA ASP A 99 -25.87 2.01 10.97
C ASP A 99 -27.07 1.05 10.95
N ASP A 100 -28.22 1.53 11.42
CA ASP A 100 -29.40 0.67 11.57
C ASP A 100 -29.88 0.07 10.25
N TYR A 101 -29.83 0.85 9.16
CA TYR A 101 -30.23 0.35 7.83
C TYR A 101 -29.30 -0.75 7.34
N HIS A 102 -27.99 -0.65 7.65
CA HIS A 102 -27.01 -1.67 7.29
C HIS A 102 -27.26 -2.98 8.07
N LYS A 103 -27.44 -2.88 9.38
CA LYS A 103 -27.75 -4.07 10.22
C LYS A 103 -29.03 -4.77 9.75
N ALA A 104 -30.08 -4.02 9.47
CA ALA A 104 -31.33 -4.57 8.95
C ALA A 104 -31.15 -5.28 7.60
N ALA A 105 -30.38 -4.67 6.69
CA ALA A 105 -30.10 -5.26 5.38
C ALA A 105 -29.25 -6.53 5.49
N VAL A 106 -28.24 -6.54 6.36
CA VAL A 106 -27.42 -7.73 6.63
C VAL A 106 -28.27 -8.89 7.17
N GLN A 107 -29.22 -8.60 8.07
CA GLN A 107 -30.14 -9.61 8.56
C GLN A 107 -31.01 -10.21 7.44
N LYS A 108 -31.51 -9.38 6.53
CA LYS A 108 -32.26 -9.85 5.35
C LYS A 108 -31.41 -10.68 4.40
N ILE A 109 -30.17 -10.31 4.17
CA ILE A 109 -29.23 -11.07 3.34
C ILE A 109 -28.99 -12.43 3.96
N PHE A 110 -28.70 -12.49 5.25
CA PHE A 110 -28.46 -13.75 5.96
C PHE A 110 -29.69 -14.66 5.92
N ASP A 111 -30.87 -14.12 6.22
CA ASP A 111 -32.14 -14.87 6.19
C ASP A 111 -32.44 -15.43 4.80
N ARG A 112 -32.21 -14.65 3.74
CA ARG A 112 -32.39 -15.11 2.36
C ARG A 112 -31.45 -16.28 2.02
N LEU A 113 -30.17 -16.16 2.38
CA LEU A 113 -29.20 -17.23 2.15
C LEU A 113 -29.53 -18.51 2.95
N LEU A 114 -30.07 -18.33 4.15
CA LEU A 114 -30.54 -19.46 4.99
C LEU A 114 -31.78 -20.13 4.38
N GLU A 115 -32.77 -19.36 3.95
CA GLU A 115 -33.99 -19.87 3.32
C GLU A 115 -33.70 -20.64 2.03
N GLN A 116 -32.76 -20.20 1.22
CA GLN A 116 -32.40 -20.88 -0.03
C GLN A 116 -31.40 -22.03 0.17
N GLY A 117 -30.97 -22.31 1.39
CA GLY A 117 -30.10 -23.43 1.73
C GLY A 117 -28.63 -23.22 1.46
N ASP A 118 -28.21 -22.00 1.09
CA ASP A 118 -26.79 -21.66 0.95
C ASP A 118 -26.09 -21.48 2.32
N ILE A 119 -26.86 -21.17 3.35
CA ILE A 119 -26.42 -21.18 4.75
C ILE A 119 -27.15 -22.28 5.50
N TYR A 120 -26.44 -23.01 6.34
CA TYR A 120 -26.96 -24.11 7.16
C TYR A 120 -26.28 -24.16 8.53
N LEU A 121 -26.98 -24.71 9.53
CA LEU A 121 -26.47 -24.87 10.90
C LEU A 121 -25.61 -26.13 11.03
N GLY A 122 -24.47 -26.02 11.68
CA GLY A 122 -23.56 -27.11 11.98
C GLY A 122 -22.68 -26.80 13.18
N GLU A 123 -21.72 -27.69 13.44
CA GLU A 123 -20.69 -27.47 14.45
C GLU A 123 -19.36 -27.19 13.78
N TYR A 124 -18.66 -26.21 14.30
CA TYR A 124 -17.35 -25.82 13.81
C TYR A 124 -16.25 -26.05 14.83
N GLU A 125 -15.17 -26.63 14.38
CA GLU A 125 -13.90 -26.73 15.10
C GLU A 125 -12.79 -26.20 14.19
N GLY A 126 -12.12 -25.14 14.60
CA GLY A 126 -11.08 -24.55 13.79
C GLY A 126 -10.17 -23.63 14.58
N TRP A 127 -9.08 -23.24 13.95
CA TRP A 127 -8.08 -22.34 14.51
C TRP A 127 -8.47 -20.90 14.21
N TYR A 128 -8.76 -20.13 15.24
CA TYR A 128 -9.24 -18.75 15.13
C TYR A 128 -8.18 -17.75 15.57
N SER A 129 -7.89 -16.77 14.71
CA SER A 129 -7.11 -15.59 15.04
C SER A 129 -8.04 -14.44 15.44
N VAL A 130 -8.00 -14.04 16.70
CA VAL A 130 -8.79 -12.89 17.19
C VAL A 130 -8.33 -11.59 16.52
N SER A 131 -7.02 -11.43 16.31
CA SER A 131 -6.45 -10.25 15.67
C SER A 131 -6.86 -10.07 14.20
N ASP A 132 -6.97 -11.18 13.46
CA ASP A 132 -7.35 -11.17 12.05
C ASP A 132 -8.87 -11.36 11.87
N GLU A 133 -9.58 -11.74 12.95
CA GLU A 133 -10.99 -12.13 12.91
C GLU A 133 -11.28 -13.18 11.83
N GLU A 134 -10.40 -14.19 11.75
CA GLU A 134 -10.44 -15.20 10.71
C GLU A 134 -10.18 -16.60 11.26
N PHE A 135 -10.88 -17.57 10.67
CA PHE A 135 -10.67 -18.99 10.92
C PHE A 135 -9.68 -19.57 9.92
N PHE A 136 -8.85 -20.49 10.41
CA PHE A 136 -7.89 -21.23 9.61
C PHE A 136 -8.02 -22.72 9.85
N THR A 137 -7.81 -23.49 8.79
CA THR A 137 -7.57 -24.93 8.91
C THR A 137 -6.12 -25.14 9.36
N GLU A 138 -5.82 -26.29 9.89
CA GLU A 138 -4.48 -26.66 10.33
C GLU A 138 -3.42 -26.48 9.22
N THR A 139 -3.79 -26.83 7.99
CA THR A 139 -2.90 -26.69 6.81
C THR A 139 -2.67 -25.25 6.35
N GLN A 140 -3.55 -24.33 6.73
CA GLN A 140 -3.44 -22.91 6.40
C GLN A 140 -2.56 -22.13 7.39
N LEU A 141 -2.22 -22.72 8.55
CA LEU A 141 -1.38 -22.09 9.54
C LEU A 141 0.06 -21.96 9.04
N ALA A 142 0.67 -20.80 9.28
CA ALA A 142 2.07 -20.56 8.96
C ALA A 142 3.01 -21.37 9.87
N GLU A 143 2.60 -21.60 11.11
CA GLU A 143 3.32 -22.38 12.11
C GLU A 143 2.33 -23.19 12.93
N VAL A 144 2.70 -24.42 13.26
CA VAL A 144 1.86 -25.37 14.03
C VAL A 144 2.64 -25.79 15.27
N TYR A 145 2.02 -25.64 16.45
CA TYR A 145 2.57 -26.14 17.71
C TYR A 145 2.01 -27.54 17.99
N LYS A 146 2.88 -28.48 18.31
CA LYS A 146 2.49 -29.86 18.61
C LYS A 146 2.91 -30.26 20.03
N ASP A 147 2.09 -31.10 20.67
CA ASP A 147 2.47 -31.74 21.92
C ASP A 147 3.41 -32.95 21.69
N ASP A 148 3.83 -33.60 22.76
CA ASP A 148 4.75 -34.76 22.71
C ASP A 148 4.15 -35.97 21.97
N GLU A 149 2.84 -36.02 21.82
CA GLU A 149 2.09 -37.09 21.10
C GLU A 149 1.85 -36.73 19.62
N GLY A 150 2.27 -35.50 19.19
CA GLY A 150 2.12 -35.02 17.83
C GLY A 150 0.78 -34.35 17.53
N ASN A 151 -0.06 -34.15 18.55
CA ASN A 151 -1.32 -33.42 18.37
C ASN A 151 -1.09 -31.91 18.26
N VAL A 152 -1.83 -31.24 17.37
CA VAL A 152 -1.77 -29.79 17.23
C VAL A 152 -2.44 -29.13 18.42
N ILE A 153 -1.71 -28.26 19.12
CA ILE A 153 -2.19 -27.53 20.31
C ILE A 153 -2.27 -26.03 20.12
N GLY A 154 -1.79 -25.50 19.00
CA GLY A 154 -1.79 -24.09 18.68
C GLY A 154 -1.03 -23.82 17.38
N GLY A 155 -0.75 -22.55 17.13
CA GLY A 155 0.01 -22.15 15.95
C GLY A 155 -0.13 -20.67 15.68
N LYS A 156 0.37 -20.27 14.50
CA LYS A 156 0.27 -18.90 13.99
C LYS A 156 -0.45 -18.85 12.66
N ALA A 157 -1.32 -17.86 12.52
CA ALA A 157 -1.93 -17.50 11.25
C ALA A 157 -0.85 -17.02 10.25
N PRO A 158 -1.15 -16.97 8.93
CA PRO A 158 -0.22 -16.40 7.94
C PRO A 158 0.24 -14.97 8.26
N SER A 159 -0.58 -14.21 8.99
CA SER A 159 -0.25 -12.86 9.48
C SER A 159 0.78 -12.83 10.62
N GLY A 160 1.12 -13.99 11.20
CA GLY A 160 2.00 -14.13 12.37
C GLY A 160 1.28 -14.07 13.72
N HIS A 161 -0.03 -13.82 13.76
CA HIS A 161 -0.81 -13.78 15.00
C HIS A 161 -1.10 -15.19 15.53
N GLU A 162 -1.10 -15.33 16.87
CA GLU A 162 -1.45 -16.58 17.53
C GLU A 162 -2.91 -16.95 17.24
N VAL A 163 -3.16 -18.26 17.14
CA VAL A 163 -4.49 -18.82 16.96
C VAL A 163 -4.88 -19.69 18.14
N GLU A 164 -6.18 -19.77 18.39
CA GLU A 164 -6.77 -20.63 19.41
C GLU A 164 -7.79 -21.60 18.81
N LEU A 165 -7.91 -22.78 19.38
CA LEU A 165 -8.89 -23.77 18.94
C LEU A 165 -10.28 -23.34 19.42
N VAL A 166 -11.19 -23.16 18.48
CA VAL A 166 -12.59 -22.81 18.73
C VAL A 166 -13.47 -23.97 18.30
N LYS A 167 -14.32 -24.46 19.24
CA LYS A 167 -15.39 -25.40 18.99
C LYS A 167 -16.71 -24.75 19.36
N GLU A 168 -17.55 -24.48 18.36
CA GLU A 168 -18.85 -23.87 18.60
C GLU A 168 -19.88 -24.28 17.54
N GLU A 169 -21.17 -24.19 17.90
CA GLU A 169 -22.25 -24.20 16.92
C GLU A 169 -22.12 -22.97 16.03
N SER A 170 -22.21 -23.17 14.73
CA SER A 170 -22.07 -22.09 13.75
C SER A 170 -22.96 -22.33 12.54
N TYR A 171 -23.38 -21.26 11.90
CA TYR A 171 -23.93 -21.33 10.55
C TYR A 171 -22.77 -21.37 9.55
N PHE A 172 -22.95 -22.13 8.47
CA PHE A 172 -21.97 -22.29 7.40
C PHE A 172 -22.56 -21.83 6.08
N PHE A 173 -21.70 -21.17 5.29
CA PHE A 173 -22.00 -20.84 3.90
C PHE A 173 -21.40 -21.91 2.98
N ARG A 174 -22.20 -22.43 2.03
CA ARG A 174 -21.78 -23.46 1.06
C ARG A 174 -20.89 -22.90 -0.04
N MET A 175 -19.68 -22.48 0.31
CA MET A 175 -18.70 -21.90 -0.61
C MET A 175 -18.32 -22.89 -1.72
N SER A 176 -18.17 -24.17 -1.38
CA SER A 176 -17.80 -25.25 -2.29
C SER A 176 -18.73 -25.38 -3.50
N LYS A 177 -20.01 -25.08 -3.33
CA LYS A 177 -21.03 -25.11 -4.40
C LYS A 177 -20.70 -24.15 -5.55
N TYR A 178 -19.98 -23.06 -5.27
CA TYR A 178 -19.72 -21.98 -6.20
C TYR A 178 -18.30 -21.97 -6.79
N ALA A 179 -17.44 -22.91 -6.40
CA ALA A 179 -16.03 -22.92 -6.79
C ALA A 179 -15.84 -22.95 -8.31
N ASP A 180 -16.53 -23.85 -9.02
CA ASP A 180 -16.41 -24.00 -10.48
C ASP A 180 -16.94 -22.75 -11.20
N ARG A 181 -18.06 -22.20 -10.74
CA ARG A 181 -18.65 -20.98 -11.29
C ARG A 181 -17.74 -19.76 -11.12
N LEU A 182 -17.05 -19.70 -9.98
CA LEU A 182 -16.08 -18.64 -9.70
C LEU A 182 -14.86 -18.71 -10.63
N LEU A 183 -14.31 -19.92 -10.85
CA LEU A 183 -13.19 -20.13 -11.78
C LEU A 183 -13.57 -19.77 -13.22
N GLU A 184 -14.77 -20.17 -13.66
CA GLU A 184 -15.30 -19.81 -14.98
C GLU A 184 -15.43 -18.29 -15.12
N TYR A 185 -15.90 -17.61 -14.09
CA TYR A 185 -15.98 -16.15 -14.08
C TYR A 185 -14.60 -15.49 -14.22
N TYR A 186 -13.57 -16.01 -13.56
CA TYR A 186 -12.21 -15.48 -13.69
C TYR A 186 -11.65 -15.64 -15.11
N GLU A 187 -11.97 -16.73 -15.78
CA GLU A 187 -11.57 -16.96 -17.17
C GLU A 187 -12.30 -16.03 -18.15
N GLU A 188 -13.59 -15.81 -17.95
CA GLU A 188 -14.41 -14.94 -18.79
C GLU A 188 -14.12 -13.46 -18.56
N HIS A 189 -13.62 -13.10 -17.37
CA HIS A 189 -13.33 -11.73 -16.96
C HIS A 189 -11.88 -11.59 -16.46
N PRO A 190 -10.88 -11.64 -17.36
CA PRO A 190 -9.47 -11.55 -16.97
C PRO A 190 -9.10 -10.21 -16.29
N GLU A 191 -9.90 -9.17 -16.51
CA GLU A 191 -9.76 -7.84 -15.91
C GLU A 191 -10.26 -7.74 -14.46
N PHE A 192 -10.99 -8.76 -13.98
CA PHE A 192 -11.68 -8.70 -12.69
C PHE A 192 -10.73 -8.54 -11.51
N ILE A 193 -9.63 -9.29 -11.47
CA ILE A 193 -8.62 -9.21 -10.40
C ILE A 193 -7.37 -8.53 -10.93
N GLN A 194 -6.98 -7.42 -10.29
CA GLN A 194 -5.78 -6.66 -10.63
C GLN A 194 -4.92 -6.43 -9.37
N PRO A 195 -3.59 -6.45 -9.45
CA PRO A 195 -2.78 -6.96 -10.57
C PRO A 195 -3.00 -8.47 -10.81
N GLU A 196 -2.64 -8.96 -11.99
CA GLU A 196 -2.85 -10.37 -12.38
C GLU A 196 -2.17 -11.38 -11.46
N SER A 197 -1.06 -11.00 -10.83
CA SER A 197 -0.38 -11.84 -9.83
C SER A 197 -1.29 -12.24 -8.67
N ARG A 198 -2.25 -11.39 -8.28
CA ARG A 198 -3.23 -11.68 -7.23
C ARG A 198 -4.22 -12.77 -7.65
N LYS A 199 -4.61 -12.78 -8.92
CA LYS A 199 -5.48 -13.83 -9.49
C LYS A 199 -4.85 -15.21 -9.35
N ASN A 200 -3.59 -15.33 -9.74
CA ASN A 200 -2.86 -16.60 -9.67
C ASN A 200 -2.71 -17.09 -8.22
N GLU A 201 -2.43 -16.16 -7.30
CA GLU A 201 -2.38 -16.44 -5.87
C GLU A 201 -3.71 -17.01 -5.35
N MET A 202 -4.84 -16.38 -5.70
CA MET A 202 -6.17 -16.82 -5.28
C MET A 202 -6.51 -18.22 -5.81
N ILE A 203 -6.25 -18.47 -7.08
CA ILE A 203 -6.51 -19.76 -7.71
C ILE A 203 -5.66 -20.86 -7.07
N ASN A 204 -4.35 -20.65 -6.95
CA ASN A 204 -3.43 -21.69 -6.51
C ASN A 204 -3.52 -21.97 -5.00
N ASN A 205 -3.71 -20.95 -4.19
CA ASN A 205 -3.66 -21.07 -2.74
C ASN A 205 -5.02 -21.42 -2.10
N PHE A 206 -6.14 -21.01 -2.71
CA PHE A 206 -7.44 -21.10 -2.09
C PHE A 206 -8.46 -21.91 -2.88
N ILE A 207 -8.47 -21.86 -4.21
CA ILE A 207 -9.50 -22.51 -5.02
C ILE A 207 -9.09 -23.90 -5.47
N LYS A 208 -7.88 -24.08 -6.00
CA LYS A 208 -7.37 -25.41 -6.43
C LYS A 208 -7.31 -26.46 -5.31
N PRO A 209 -6.91 -26.12 -4.06
CA PRO A 209 -6.95 -27.08 -2.96
C PRO A 209 -8.36 -27.52 -2.57
N GLY A 210 -9.41 -26.85 -3.05
CA GLY A 210 -10.80 -27.02 -2.73
C GLY A 210 -11.32 -25.95 -1.76
N LEU A 211 -12.42 -25.29 -2.13
CA LEU A 211 -13.11 -24.38 -1.24
C LEU A 211 -13.91 -25.15 -0.21
N GLU A 212 -13.63 -24.90 1.05
CA GLU A 212 -14.41 -25.39 2.17
C GLU A 212 -15.58 -24.45 2.47
N ASP A 213 -16.63 -24.98 3.10
CA ASP A 213 -17.72 -24.16 3.57
C ASP A 213 -17.24 -23.24 4.69
N LEU A 214 -17.70 -21.98 4.66
CA LEU A 214 -17.24 -20.93 5.56
C LEU A 214 -18.17 -20.79 6.77
N ALA A 215 -17.62 -20.84 7.99
CA ALA A 215 -18.35 -20.49 9.21
C ALA A 215 -18.72 -18.99 9.17
N VAL A 216 -20.01 -18.68 9.26
CA VAL A 216 -20.54 -17.32 9.04
C VAL A 216 -21.31 -16.76 10.23
N SER A 217 -21.21 -17.40 11.38
CA SER A 217 -21.75 -16.90 12.64
C SER A 217 -20.89 -17.27 13.83
N ARG A 218 -21.01 -16.52 14.90
CA ARG A 218 -20.32 -16.72 16.16
C ARG A 218 -21.29 -16.63 17.35
N THR A 219 -20.98 -17.35 18.41
CA THR A 219 -21.73 -17.33 19.67
C THR A 219 -20.93 -16.86 20.87
N THR A 220 -19.60 -16.70 20.72
CA THR A 220 -18.66 -16.38 21.80
C THR A 220 -18.59 -14.91 22.17
N PHE A 221 -19.15 -14.04 21.35
CA PHE A 221 -19.27 -12.59 21.61
C PHE A 221 -20.61 -12.07 21.10
N THR A 222 -21.00 -10.87 21.55
CA THR A 222 -22.33 -10.31 21.26
C THR A 222 -22.29 -9.05 20.41
N TRP A 223 -21.12 -8.42 20.28
CA TRP A 223 -20.95 -7.18 19.51
C TRP A 223 -20.91 -7.46 18.00
N GLY A 224 -22.07 -7.47 17.39
CA GLY A 224 -22.26 -7.74 15.96
C GLY A 224 -23.73 -7.68 15.58
N VAL A 225 -24.04 -8.04 14.34
CA VAL A 225 -25.40 -8.12 13.83
C VAL A 225 -26.02 -9.45 14.27
N PRO A 226 -27.07 -9.47 15.11
CA PRO A 226 -27.69 -10.74 15.50
C PRO A 226 -28.36 -11.41 14.31
N VAL A 227 -28.28 -12.74 14.24
CA VAL A 227 -29.09 -13.53 13.31
C VAL A 227 -30.55 -13.42 13.75
N LYS A 228 -31.42 -12.91 12.90
CA LYS A 228 -32.80 -12.57 13.27
C LYS A 228 -33.59 -13.80 13.77
N SER A 229 -33.43 -14.92 13.10
CA SER A 229 -34.12 -16.21 13.47
C SER A 229 -33.45 -16.95 14.62
N ASP A 230 -32.22 -16.59 15.00
CA ASP A 230 -31.45 -17.25 16.05
C ASP A 230 -30.51 -16.26 16.74
N PRO A 231 -31.02 -15.35 17.61
CA PRO A 231 -30.28 -14.22 18.14
C PRO A 231 -29.09 -14.54 19.03
N LYS A 232 -28.91 -15.80 19.46
CA LYS A 232 -27.69 -16.23 20.16
C LYS A 232 -26.46 -16.22 19.26
N HIS A 233 -26.67 -16.24 17.93
CA HIS A 233 -25.64 -16.09 16.93
C HIS A 233 -25.53 -14.64 16.48
N VAL A 234 -24.31 -14.15 16.30
CA VAL A 234 -24.01 -12.93 15.55
C VAL A 234 -23.45 -13.28 14.18
N VAL A 235 -23.83 -12.50 13.18
CA VAL A 235 -23.32 -12.67 11.81
C VAL A 235 -21.81 -12.47 11.81
N TYR A 236 -21.09 -13.35 11.11
CA TYR A 236 -19.65 -13.26 10.97
C TYR A 236 -19.24 -11.94 10.34
N VAL A 237 -18.18 -11.35 10.88
CA VAL A 237 -17.74 -9.98 10.55
C VAL A 237 -17.57 -9.76 9.05
N TRP A 238 -17.08 -10.75 8.30
CA TRP A 238 -16.85 -10.59 6.87
C TRP A 238 -18.14 -10.54 6.04
N ILE A 239 -19.21 -11.26 6.41
CA ILE A 239 -20.53 -11.08 5.75
C ILE A 239 -21.05 -9.68 6.05
N ASP A 240 -20.99 -9.28 7.30
CA ASP A 240 -21.37 -7.94 7.74
C ASP A 240 -20.57 -6.87 6.99
N ALA A 241 -19.25 -6.96 7.01
CA ALA A 241 -18.36 -6.00 6.35
C ALA A 241 -18.56 -5.95 4.84
N LEU A 242 -18.54 -7.08 4.15
CA LEU A 242 -18.64 -7.13 2.68
C LEU A 242 -19.97 -6.60 2.16
N SER A 243 -21.05 -6.79 2.89
CA SER A 243 -22.38 -6.31 2.50
C SER A 243 -22.45 -4.78 2.41
N ASN A 244 -21.54 -4.04 3.05
CA ASN A 244 -21.54 -2.58 3.03
C ASN A 244 -21.57 -2.00 1.61
N TYR A 245 -20.90 -2.65 0.67
CA TYR A 245 -20.78 -2.14 -0.71
C TYR A 245 -22.12 -2.04 -1.43
N ILE A 246 -23.10 -2.83 -1.04
CA ILE A 246 -24.46 -2.79 -1.59
C ILE A 246 -25.45 -2.15 -0.64
N THR A 247 -25.32 -2.32 0.67
CA THR A 247 -26.22 -1.70 1.65
C THR A 247 -26.10 -0.18 1.65
N ALA A 248 -24.91 0.35 1.43
CA ALA A 248 -24.67 1.78 1.29
C ALA A 248 -25.45 2.41 0.13
N LEU A 249 -25.78 1.62 -0.89
CA LEU A 249 -26.62 2.03 -2.02
C LEU A 249 -28.12 1.79 -1.80
N GLY A 250 -28.49 1.30 -0.62
CA GLY A 250 -29.89 1.04 -0.26
C GLY A 250 -30.38 -0.39 -0.52
N TYR A 251 -29.50 -1.32 -0.93
CA TYR A 251 -29.89 -2.72 -1.09
C TYR A 251 -30.49 -3.27 0.20
N GLY A 252 -31.63 -3.95 0.09
CA GLY A 252 -32.36 -4.48 1.23
C GLY A 252 -33.17 -3.47 2.02
N SER A 253 -33.21 -2.20 1.58
CA SER A 253 -34.06 -1.13 2.13
C SER A 253 -35.29 -0.88 1.26
N GLU A 254 -36.15 0.07 1.68
CA GLU A 254 -37.31 0.46 0.91
C GLU A 254 -36.95 1.25 -0.35
N ASP A 255 -35.82 1.97 -0.34
CA ASP A 255 -35.32 2.75 -1.49
C ASP A 255 -34.01 2.17 -2.01
N GLU A 256 -34.10 1.40 -3.08
CA GLU A 256 -32.96 0.81 -3.79
C GLU A 256 -32.53 1.60 -5.03
N SER A 257 -32.95 2.85 -5.17
CA SER A 257 -32.69 3.65 -6.37
C SER A 257 -31.19 3.88 -6.66
N LEU A 258 -30.37 4.09 -5.62
CA LEU A 258 -28.92 4.21 -5.77
C LEU A 258 -28.27 2.89 -6.16
N PHE A 259 -28.78 1.78 -5.62
CA PHE A 259 -28.30 0.45 -5.99
C PHE A 259 -28.57 0.16 -7.47
N GLU A 260 -29.77 0.42 -7.93
CA GLU A 260 -30.14 0.25 -9.35
C GLU A 260 -29.32 1.15 -10.28
N LYS A 261 -28.94 2.34 -9.81
CA LYS A 261 -28.16 3.31 -10.59
C LYS A 261 -26.67 2.97 -10.67
N TYR A 262 -26.05 2.60 -9.55
CA TYR A 262 -24.58 2.51 -9.47
C TYR A 262 -24.01 1.09 -9.44
N TRP A 263 -24.77 0.09 -8.96
CA TRP A 263 -24.26 -1.27 -8.94
C TRP A 263 -24.26 -1.90 -10.35
N PRO A 264 -23.26 -2.68 -10.79
CA PRO A 264 -22.09 -3.14 -10.04
C PRO A 264 -20.99 -2.07 -9.90
N ALA A 265 -20.17 -2.22 -8.87
CA ALA A 265 -19.00 -1.36 -8.65
C ALA A 265 -18.04 -1.46 -9.83
N ASP A 266 -17.52 -0.32 -10.26
CA ASP A 266 -16.48 -0.25 -11.31
C ASP A 266 -15.12 -0.64 -10.76
N VAL A 267 -14.78 -0.18 -9.56
CA VAL A 267 -13.54 -0.51 -8.86
C VAL A 267 -13.81 -0.69 -7.37
N GLN A 268 -13.41 -1.83 -6.85
CA GLN A 268 -13.26 -2.04 -5.41
C GLN A 268 -11.77 -2.09 -5.08
N MET A 269 -11.31 -1.06 -4.38
CA MET A 269 -9.92 -0.92 -3.97
C MET A 269 -9.70 -1.60 -2.64
N VAL A 270 -8.69 -2.46 -2.56
CA VAL A 270 -8.33 -3.18 -1.33
C VAL A 270 -6.83 -3.31 -1.20
N GLY A 271 -6.33 -3.44 0.02
CA GLY A 271 -4.97 -3.90 0.25
C GLY A 271 -4.82 -5.37 -0.14
N LYS A 272 -3.61 -5.75 -0.53
CA LYS A 272 -3.35 -7.13 -0.98
C LYS A 272 -3.73 -8.21 0.06
N GLU A 273 -3.73 -7.87 1.33
CA GLU A 273 -4.05 -8.77 2.45
C GLU A 273 -5.50 -9.22 2.52
N ILE A 274 -6.41 -8.45 1.91
CA ILE A 274 -7.86 -8.74 1.91
C ILE A 274 -8.42 -9.02 0.52
N VAL A 275 -7.56 -9.26 -0.47
CA VAL A 275 -7.98 -9.63 -1.84
C VAL A 275 -8.82 -10.91 -1.81
N ARG A 276 -8.48 -11.89 -0.99
CA ARG A 276 -9.22 -13.15 -0.85
C ARG A 276 -10.70 -12.93 -0.51
N PHE A 277 -10.98 -12.05 0.44
CA PHE A 277 -12.37 -11.76 0.85
C PHE A 277 -13.17 -11.10 -0.26
N HIS A 278 -12.54 -10.28 -1.09
CA HIS A 278 -13.18 -9.51 -2.16
C HIS A 278 -13.25 -10.23 -3.51
N THR A 279 -12.45 -11.27 -3.69
CA THR A 279 -12.38 -12.01 -4.96
C THR A 279 -12.90 -13.45 -4.86
N ILE A 280 -13.07 -13.97 -3.65
CA ILE A 280 -13.64 -15.28 -3.37
C ILE A 280 -14.97 -15.16 -2.59
N TYR A 281 -14.94 -14.69 -1.37
CA TYR A 281 -16.13 -14.65 -0.51
C TYR A 281 -17.20 -13.70 -1.06
N TRP A 282 -16.81 -12.48 -1.40
CA TRP A 282 -17.73 -11.47 -1.89
C TRP A 282 -18.40 -11.85 -3.22
N PRO A 283 -17.67 -12.28 -4.26
CA PRO A 283 -18.31 -12.77 -5.48
C PRO A 283 -19.26 -13.92 -5.25
N ILE A 284 -18.92 -14.87 -4.39
CA ILE A 284 -19.80 -16.00 -4.09
C ILE A 284 -21.08 -15.55 -3.39
N MET A 285 -20.98 -14.61 -2.44
CA MET A 285 -22.18 -14.01 -1.82
C MET A 285 -23.09 -13.36 -2.87
N LEU A 286 -22.51 -12.60 -3.78
CA LEU A 286 -23.25 -11.95 -4.86
C LEU A 286 -23.89 -12.95 -5.82
N MET A 287 -23.18 -14.03 -6.18
CA MET A 287 -23.73 -15.11 -6.98
C MET A 287 -24.94 -15.76 -6.29
N ALA A 288 -24.84 -16.00 -4.99
CA ALA A 288 -25.92 -16.59 -4.19
C ALA A 288 -27.13 -15.65 -4.07
N LEU A 289 -26.91 -14.35 -4.13
CA LEU A 289 -27.95 -13.32 -4.13
C LEU A 289 -28.48 -12.98 -5.54
N ASP A 290 -27.99 -13.64 -6.57
CA ASP A 290 -28.30 -13.36 -7.98
C ASP A 290 -28.00 -11.89 -8.39
N LEU A 291 -26.91 -11.34 -7.86
CA LEU A 291 -26.47 -9.98 -8.16
C LEU A 291 -25.26 -9.96 -9.09
N PRO A 292 -25.12 -8.92 -9.92
CA PRO A 292 -23.91 -8.71 -10.71
C PRO A 292 -22.69 -8.55 -9.81
N LEU A 293 -21.55 -9.02 -10.32
CA LEU A 293 -20.26 -8.88 -9.62
C LEU A 293 -19.60 -7.54 -9.94
N PRO A 294 -18.71 -7.03 -9.06
CA PRO A 294 -17.89 -5.85 -9.37
C PRO A 294 -17.10 -6.07 -10.66
N LYS A 295 -16.88 -5.00 -11.42
CA LYS A 295 -16.10 -5.07 -12.68
C LYS A 295 -14.62 -5.31 -12.42
N LYS A 296 -14.09 -4.75 -11.33
CA LYS A 296 -12.68 -4.86 -10.97
C LYS A 296 -12.49 -4.81 -9.45
N VAL A 297 -11.66 -5.71 -8.95
CA VAL A 297 -11.05 -5.64 -7.61
C VAL A 297 -9.56 -5.39 -7.79
N PHE A 298 -9.06 -4.30 -7.27
CA PHE A 298 -7.65 -3.95 -7.33
C PHE A 298 -7.01 -4.13 -5.96
N GLY A 299 -6.05 -5.07 -5.87
CA GLY A 299 -5.25 -5.32 -4.66
C GLY A 299 -3.94 -4.56 -4.72
N HIS A 300 -3.88 -3.39 -4.09
CA HIS A 300 -2.65 -2.60 -4.04
C HIS A 300 -1.63 -3.19 -3.07
N GLY A 301 -0.34 -2.84 -3.28
CA GLY A 301 0.75 -3.21 -2.38
C GLY A 301 0.72 -2.43 -1.06
N TRP A 302 1.58 -2.84 -0.15
CA TRP A 302 1.72 -2.18 1.15
C TRP A 302 2.72 -1.01 1.09
N LEU A 303 2.47 -0.02 1.92
CA LEU A 303 3.45 0.99 2.24
C LEU A 303 4.20 0.55 3.50
N LEU A 304 5.46 0.18 3.30
CA LEU A 304 6.34 -0.35 4.33
C LEU A 304 7.29 0.73 4.85
N MET A 305 7.80 0.50 6.04
CA MET A 305 8.95 1.24 6.56
C MET A 305 10.24 0.47 6.26
N LYS A 306 11.40 1.11 6.45
CA LYS A 306 12.71 0.49 6.19
C LYS A 306 12.93 -0.82 6.95
N ASP A 307 12.34 -0.95 8.13
CA ASP A 307 12.38 -2.12 9.00
C ASP A 307 11.12 -3.02 8.90
N GLY A 308 10.31 -2.86 7.86
CA GLY A 308 9.15 -3.68 7.56
C GLY A 308 7.81 -2.97 7.78
N LYS A 309 6.78 -3.70 8.21
CA LYS A 309 5.46 -3.14 8.45
C LYS A 309 5.47 -2.10 9.58
N MET A 310 4.61 -1.08 9.45
CA MET A 310 4.37 -0.13 10.52
C MET A 310 3.78 -0.81 11.75
N SER A 311 4.40 -0.53 12.91
CA SER A 311 3.95 -1.04 14.20
C SER A 311 4.23 -0.01 15.29
N LYS A 312 3.27 0.24 16.19
CA LYS A 312 3.47 1.14 17.35
C LYS A 312 4.64 0.69 18.22
N SER A 313 4.81 -0.61 18.41
CA SER A 313 5.89 -1.18 19.22
C SER A 313 7.27 -0.91 18.63
N LYS A 314 7.39 -0.81 17.31
CA LYS A 314 8.64 -0.49 16.61
C LYS A 314 8.97 1.00 16.58
N GLY A 315 8.00 1.88 16.90
CA GLY A 315 8.17 3.33 16.80
C GLY A 315 8.40 3.82 15.37
N ASN A 316 7.86 3.11 14.38
CA ASN A 316 8.03 3.40 12.96
C ASN A 316 6.72 3.82 12.27
N VAL A 317 5.69 4.16 13.04
CA VAL A 317 4.41 4.59 12.48
C VAL A 317 4.48 6.05 12.06
N VAL A 318 4.03 6.33 10.84
CA VAL A 318 3.90 7.70 10.32
C VAL A 318 2.41 8.04 10.23
N TYR A 319 2.01 9.07 10.96
CA TYR A 319 0.66 9.59 10.90
C TYR A 319 0.56 10.75 9.91
N PRO A 320 -0.47 10.75 9.04
CA PRO A 320 -0.56 11.72 7.96
C PRO A 320 -0.73 13.16 8.45
N GLU A 321 -1.38 13.39 9.59
CA GLU A 321 -1.66 14.73 10.12
C GLU A 321 -0.38 15.53 10.33
N MET A 322 0.66 14.91 10.83
CA MET A 322 1.96 15.55 11.06
C MET A 322 2.59 16.02 9.74
N LEU A 323 2.50 15.21 8.68
CA LEU A 323 3.03 15.57 7.36
C LEU A 323 2.21 16.67 6.70
N VAL A 324 0.89 16.62 6.81
CA VAL A 324 -0.01 17.65 6.26
C VAL A 324 0.21 18.99 6.97
N GLU A 325 0.28 18.99 8.29
CA GLU A 325 0.47 20.21 9.08
C GLU A 325 1.78 20.94 8.72
N ARG A 326 2.85 20.19 8.57
CA ARG A 326 4.17 20.79 8.32
C ARG A 326 4.48 21.05 6.85
N TYR A 327 4.08 20.15 5.95
CA TYR A 327 4.48 20.22 4.52
C TYR A 327 3.32 20.53 3.58
N GLY A 328 2.10 20.55 4.07
CA GLY A 328 0.91 20.72 3.26
C GLY A 328 0.35 19.40 2.73
N LEU A 329 -0.95 19.41 2.43
CA LEU A 329 -1.67 18.24 1.96
C LEU A 329 -1.15 17.73 0.61
N ASP A 330 -0.89 18.63 -0.32
CA ASP A 330 -0.50 18.24 -1.68
C ASP A 330 0.88 17.59 -1.76
N ALA A 331 1.80 17.95 -0.85
CA ALA A 331 3.08 17.26 -0.72
C ALA A 331 2.88 15.79 -0.35
N LEU A 332 1.98 15.49 0.60
CA LEU A 332 1.64 14.14 1.00
C LEU A 332 0.93 13.37 -0.12
N ARG A 333 -0.10 13.96 -0.71
CA ARG A 333 -0.86 13.32 -1.79
C ARG A 333 0.04 12.98 -2.98
N TYR A 334 0.87 13.93 -3.39
CA TYR A 334 1.86 13.72 -4.45
C TYR A 334 2.83 12.59 -4.11
N TYR A 335 3.44 12.65 -2.93
CA TYR A 335 4.43 11.65 -2.52
C TYR A 335 3.85 10.23 -2.52
N LEU A 336 2.69 10.04 -1.90
CA LEU A 336 2.08 8.71 -1.78
C LEU A 336 1.76 8.09 -3.14
N LEU A 337 1.33 8.90 -4.11
CA LEU A 337 0.96 8.39 -5.43
C LEU A 337 2.14 8.35 -6.41
N ARG A 338 3.21 9.10 -6.13
CA ARG A 338 4.39 9.19 -7.03
C ARG A 338 5.49 8.20 -6.68
N ALA A 339 5.74 7.98 -5.41
CA ALA A 339 6.96 7.32 -4.94
C ALA A 339 6.99 5.83 -5.26
N VAL A 340 5.84 5.18 -5.37
CA VAL A 340 5.72 3.72 -5.45
C VAL A 340 4.75 3.30 -6.56
N PRO A 341 5.08 2.27 -7.36
CA PRO A 341 4.09 1.61 -8.21
C PRO A 341 2.93 1.06 -7.38
N PHE A 342 1.69 1.43 -7.72
CA PHE A 342 0.53 1.17 -6.89
C PHE A 342 0.23 -0.31 -6.64
N GLY A 343 0.52 -1.16 -7.61
CA GLY A 343 0.33 -2.62 -7.50
C GLY A 343 1.43 -3.35 -6.70
N SER A 344 2.50 -2.68 -6.32
CA SER A 344 3.68 -3.23 -5.65
C SER A 344 3.88 -2.62 -4.27
N ASP A 345 4.59 -3.33 -3.39
CA ASP A 345 5.00 -2.77 -2.11
C ASP A 345 6.01 -1.64 -2.31
N GLY A 346 5.96 -0.65 -1.43
CA GLY A 346 6.91 0.44 -1.41
C GLY A 346 7.39 0.75 -0.02
N VAL A 347 8.48 1.51 0.06
CA VAL A 347 9.10 1.89 1.34
C VAL A 347 9.05 3.40 1.50
N PHE A 348 8.48 3.85 2.63
CA PHE A 348 8.55 5.25 3.05
C PHE A 348 9.87 5.48 3.80
N THR A 349 10.60 6.52 3.40
CA THR A 349 11.70 7.08 4.19
C THR A 349 11.53 8.59 4.30
N PRO A 350 11.87 9.21 5.46
CA PRO A 350 11.86 10.66 5.58
C PRO A 350 12.71 11.36 4.53
N GLU A 351 13.87 10.78 4.21
CA GLU A 351 14.80 11.30 3.20
C GLU A 351 14.17 11.36 1.81
N ASP A 352 13.48 10.30 1.41
CA ASP A 352 12.81 10.23 0.10
C ASP A 352 11.65 11.24 0.03
N PHE A 353 10.88 11.37 1.09
CA PHE A 353 9.79 12.35 1.18
C PHE A 353 10.31 13.79 1.02
N VAL A 354 11.30 14.17 1.80
CA VAL A 354 11.88 15.52 1.74
C VAL A 354 12.54 15.78 0.37
N SER A 355 13.23 14.80 -0.16
CA SER A 355 13.85 14.86 -1.49
C SER A 355 12.82 15.13 -2.59
N ARG A 356 11.69 14.43 -2.57
CA ARG A 356 10.60 14.63 -3.54
C ARG A 356 10.00 16.02 -3.46
N VAL A 357 9.78 16.53 -2.25
CA VAL A 357 9.27 17.89 -2.06
C VAL A 357 10.25 18.92 -2.62
N ASN A 358 11.54 18.76 -2.36
CA ASN A 358 12.55 19.69 -2.86
C ASN A 358 12.73 19.65 -4.37
N TYR A 359 12.96 18.46 -4.94
CA TYR A 359 13.31 18.33 -6.35
C TYR A 359 12.10 18.43 -7.27
N ASP A 360 11.04 17.71 -6.96
CA ASP A 360 9.88 17.65 -7.86
C ASP A 360 8.97 18.87 -7.69
N LEU A 361 8.67 19.24 -6.45
CA LEU A 361 7.65 20.27 -6.17
C LEU A 361 8.26 21.66 -6.08
N ALA A 362 9.27 21.88 -5.25
CA ALA A 362 9.86 23.20 -5.09
C ALA A 362 10.73 23.60 -6.30
N ASN A 363 11.63 22.73 -6.72
CA ASN A 363 12.55 23.04 -7.83
C ASN A 363 11.87 22.94 -9.20
N ASP A 364 11.34 21.77 -9.58
CA ASP A 364 10.85 21.61 -10.95
C ASP A 364 9.57 22.42 -11.20
N LEU A 365 8.51 22.14 -10.45
CA LEU A 365 7.22 22.82 -10.64
C LEU A 365 7.24 24.24 -10.11
N GLY A 366 7.72 24.46 -8.90
CA GLY A 366 7.72 25.76 -8.25
C GLY A 366 8.59 26.79 -9.00
N ASN A 367 9.79 26.41 -9.41
CA ASN A 367 10.65 27.29 -10.18
C ASN A 367 10.09 27.61 -11.56
N LEU A 368 9.48 26.64 -12.25
CA LEU A 368 8.85 26.88 -13.55
C LEU A 368 7.77 27.97 -13.42
N LEU A 369 6.88 27.84 -12.42
CA LEU A 369 5.85 28.83 -12.17
C LEU A 369 6.44 30.20 -11.83
N ASN A 370 7.35 30.26 -10.88
CA ASN A 370 7.95 31.52 -10.43
C ASN A 370 8.70 32.24 -11.57
N ARG A 371 9.50 31.51 -12.34
CA ARG A 371 10.23 32.05 -13.49
C ARG A 371 9.28 32.55 -14.56
N THR A 372 8.25 31.82 -14.89
CA THR A 372 7.27 32.17 -15.92
C THR A 372 6.49 33.43 -15.52
N ILE A 373 5.99 33.52 -14.30
CA ILE A 373 5.28 34.72 -13.80
C ILE A 373 6.19 35.92 -13.81
N ALA A 374 7.42 35.80 -13.33
CA ALA A 374 8.41 36.90 -13.32
C ALA A 374 8.74 37.38 -14.72
N MET A 375 8.96 36.48 -15.67
CA MET A 375 9.29 36.84 -17.06
C MET A 375 8.12 37.48 -17.79
N ILE A 376 6.89 36.98 -17.62
CA ILE A 376 5.72 37.61 -18.23
C ILE A 376 5.51 39.03 -17.69
N ASN A 377 5.70 39.26 -16.40
CA ASN A 377 5.64 40.60 -15.83
C ASN A 377 6.75 41.50 -16.39
N LYS A 378 7.97 40.99 -16.46
CA LYS A 378 9.13 41.75 -16.91
C LYS A 378 9.10 42.10 -18.42
N TYR A 379 8.71 41.14 -19.25
CA TYR A 379 8.80 41.26 -20.71
C TYR A 379 7.50 41.61 -21.40
N CYS A 380 6.36 41.39 -20.76
CA CYS A 380 5.02 41.56 -21.34
C CYS A 380 4.06 42.38 -20.47
N ASP A 381 4.57 43.14 -19.48
CA ASP A 381 3.75 43.91 -18.52
C ASP A 381 2.64 43.11 -17.86
N GLY A 382 2.86 41.82 -17.61
CA GLY A 382 1.91 40.88 -17.00
C GLY A 382 0.85 40.31 -17.95
N LEU A 383 0.77 40.79 -19.17
CA LEU A 383 -0.19 40.30 -20.17
C LEU A 383 0.38 39.07 -20.89
N VAL A 384 -0.31 37.94 -20.77
CA VAL A 384 0.09 36.71 -21.48
C VAL A 384 -0.16 36.91 -22.98
N PRO A 385 0.87 36.72 -23.82
CA PRO A 385 0.73 36.82 -25.27
C PRO A 385 -0.25 35.79 -25.84
N ASP A 386 -0.90 36.13 -26.96
CA ASP A 386 -1.75 35.19 -27.67
C ASP A 386 -0.95 34.01 -28.20
N TYR A 387 -1.56 32.83 -28.21
CA TYR A 387 -0.93 31.63 -28.74
C TYR A 387 -0.61 31.75 -30.24
N ALA A 388 0.61 31.43 -30.57
CA ALA A 388 1.07 31.27 -31.95
C ALA A 388 1.96 30.04 -32.02
N SER A 389 1.67 29.14 -32.94
CA SER A 389 2.44 27.89 -33.09
C SER A 389 3.65 28.11 -34.01
N LEU A 390 4.71 27.35 -33.78
CA LEU A 390 5.88 27.24 -34.68
C LEU A 390 6.64 28.57 -34.95
N VAL A 391 6.80 29.40 -33.92
CA VAL A 391 7.54 30.65 -34.01
C VAL A 391 9.03 30.46 -33.72
N THR A 392 9.37 29.69 -32.68
CA THR A 392 10.77 29.32 -32.40
C THR A 392 11.03 27.86 -32.85
N PRO A 393 12.32 27.49 -33.06
CA PRO A 393 12.66 26.11 -33.43
C PRO A 393 12.28 25.06 -32.39
N PHE A 394 12.02 25.46 -31.13
CA PHE A 394 11.75 24.57 -30.01
C PHE A 394 10.25 24.42 -29.67
N ASP A 395 9.39 25.24 -30.26
CA ASP A 395 7.95 25.27 -29.95
C ASP A 395 7.25 23.97 -30.29
N SER A 396 7.57 23.38 -31.45
CA SER A 396 6.99 22.12 -31.92
C SER A 396 7.26 20.96 -30.98
N GLU A 397 8.49 20.85 -30.48
CA GLU A 397 8.87 19.76 -29.54
C GLU A 397 8.11 19.87 -28.22
N LEU A 398 7.97 21.08 -27.69
CA LEU A 398 7.24 21.32 -26.46
C LEU A 398 5.74 20.97 -26.62
N SER A 399 5.09 21.47 -27.66
CA SER A 399 3.67 21.18 -27.92
C SER A 399 3.41 19.69 -28.21
N THR A 400 4.30 19.02 -28.92
CA THR A 400 4.23 17.58 -29.17
C THR A 400 4.41 16.79 -27.87
N THR A 401 5.37 17.17 -27.05
CA THR A 401 5.56 16.57 -25.72
C THR A 401 4.30 16.70 -24.87
N ALA A 402 3.68 17.87 -24.83
CA ALA A 402 2.44 18.09 -24.10
C ALA A 402 1.31 17.18 -24.60
N ALA A 403 1.13 17.05 -25.91
CA ALA A 403 0.10 16.17 -26.48
C ALA A 403 0.34 14.69 -26.11
N ASN A 404 1.57 14.22 -26.18
CA ASN A 404 1.94 12.86 -25.80
C ASN A 404 1.75 12.62 -24.29
N VAL A 405 2.10 13.58 -23.45
CA VAL A 405 1.92 13.52 -22.00
C VAL A 405 0.44 13.37 -21.65
N VAL A 406 -0.44 14.18 -22.25
CA VAL A 406 -1.89 14.08 -22.01
C VAL A 406 -2.42 12.69 -22.32
N GLY A 407 -2.06 12.11 -23.47
CA GLY A 407 -2.47 10.76 -23.86
C GLY A 407 -1.98 9.68 -22.89
N ARG A 408 -0.69 9.71 -22.55
CA ARG A 408 -0.08 8.74 -21.62
C ARG A 408 -0.60 8.88 -20.19
N TYR A 409 -0.88 10.11 -19.77
CA TYR A 409 -1.51 10.39 -18.48
C TYR A 409 -2.88 9.71 -18.37
N HIS A 410 -3.73 9.87 -19.38
CA HIS A 410 -5.05 9.24 -19.39
C HIS A 410 -4.95 7.71 -19.37
N ASP A 411 -4.06 7.12 -20.17
CA ASP A 411 -3.83 5.67 -20.17
C ASP A 411 -3.39 5.17 -18.79
N ALA A 412 -2.49 5.89 -18.14
CA ALA A 412 -2.00 5.53 -16.82
C ALA A 412 -3.09 5.67 -15.73
N MET A 413 -3.87 6.76 -15.76
CA MET A 413 -4.96 6.96 -14.80
C MET A 413 -6.06 5.91 -14.92
N GLU A 414 -6.41 5.50 -16.15
CA GLU A 414 -7.39 4.42 -16.39
C GLU A 414 -6.91 3.08 -15.82
N LYS A 415 -5.61 2.83 -15.77
CA LYS A 415 -4.98 1.62 -15.20
C LYS A 415 -4.62 1.76 -13.73
N MET A 416 -4.89 2.89 -13.11
CA MET A 416 -4.47 3.21 -11.73
C MET A 416 -2.95 3.13 -11.51
N GLU A 417 -2.19 3.45 -12.54
CA GLU A 417 -0.74 3.60 -12.51
C GLU A 417 -0.37 5.05 -12.17
N PHE A 418 -0.64 5.46 -10.94
CA PHE A 418 -0.50 6.86 -10.49
C PHE A 418 0.92 7.39 -10.62
N ASN A 419 1.92 6.59 -10.25
CA ASN A 419 3.31 6.97 -10.37
C ASN A 419 3.71 7.26 -11.82
N THR A 420 3.21 6.50 -12.77
CA THR A 420 3.41 6.72 -14.21
C THR A 420 2.70 7.98 -14.67
N ALA A 421 1.43 8.17 -14.28
CA ALA A 421 0.66 9.37 -14.63
C ALA A 421 1.36 10.65 -14.15
N LEU A 422 1.85 10.66 -12.91
CA LEU A 422 2.58 11.79 -12.35
C LEU A 422 3.95 11.97 -13.03
N ALA A 423 4.66 10.89 -13.31
CA ALA A 423 5.92 10.96 -14.05
C ALA A 423 5.74 11.61 -15.43
N GLU A 424 4.64 11.30 -16.13
CA GLU A 424 4.32 11.94 -17.41
C GLU A 424 4.10 13.44 -17.28
N ILE A 425 3.41 13.91 -16.25
CA ILE A 425 3.25 15.34 -15.99
C ILE A 425 4.63 16.00 -15.82
N TRP A 426 5.54 15.35 -15.09
CA TRP A 426 6.91 15.86 -14.89
C TRP A 426 7.78 15.80 -16.16
N VAL A 427 7.47 14.92 -17.11
CA VAL A 427 8.07 14.99 -18.46
C VAL A 427 7.76 16.36 -19.10
N LEU A 428 6.51 16.82 -19.02
CA LEU A 428 6.13 18.14 -19.52
C LEU A 428 6.81 19.27 -18.75
N ILE A 429 6.81 19.22 -17.43
CA ILE A 429 7.42 20.25 -16.57
C ILE A 429 8.92 20.35 -16.84
N SER A 430 9.61 19.22 -16.92
CA SER A 430 11.05 19.17 -17.22
C SER A 430 11.34 19.68 -18.63
N ARG A 431 10.49 19.33 -19.59
CA ARG A 431 10.63 19.82 -20.98
C ARG A 431 10.45 21.34 -21.05
N ALA A 432 9.48 21.87 -20.29
CA ALA A 432 9.27 23.32 -20.22
C ALA A 432 10.46 24.05 -19.56
N ASN A 433 11.04 23.51 -18.52
CA ASN A 433 12.25 24.05 -17.91
C ASN A 433 13.43 24.05 -18.89
N LYS A 434 13.63 22.97 -19.63
CA LYS A 434 14.65 22.88 -20.69
C LYS A 434 14.39 23.85 -21.83
N TYR A 435 13.13 24.06 -22.19
CA TYR A 435 12.73 25.04 -23.21
C TYR A 435 13.15 26.47 -22.87
N ILE A 436 13.10 26.84 -21.59
CA ILE A 436 13.63 28.15 -21.14
C ILE A 436 15.12 28.24 -21.42
N ASP A 437 15.90 27.21 -21.11
CA ASP A 437 17.36 27.22 -21.33
C ASP A 437 17.71 27.20 -22.81
N GLU A 438 16.93 26.53 -23.64
CA GLU A 438 17.14 26.50 -25.10
C GLU A 438 16.78 27.79 -25.79
N THR A 439 15.72 28.46 -25.38
CA THR A 439 15.22 29.68 -26.00
C THR A 439 15.88 30.97 -25.48
N GLU A 440 16.48 30.91 -24.29
CA GLU A 440 17.15 32.05 -23.67
C GLU A 440 16.32 33.34 -23.73
N PRO A 441 15.14 33.41 -23.06
CA PRO A 441 14.22 34.57 -23.17
C PRO A 441 14.87 35.90 -22.82
N TRP A 442 15.83 35.90 -21.91
CA TRP A 442 16.62 37.08 -21.51
C TRP A 442 17.49 37.65 -22.67
N VAL A 443 17.90 36.82 -23.62
CA VAL A 443 18.58 37.21 -24.84
C VAL A 443 17.59 37.75 -25.86
N LEU A 444 16.48 37.08 -26.07
CA LEU A 444 15.39 37.50 -26.95
C LEU A 444 14.85 38.90 -26.56
N ALA A 445 14.76 39.17 -25.27
CA ALA A 445 14.24 40.42 -24.73
C ALA A 445 15.14 41.63 -25.05
N LYS A 446 16.42 41.43 -25.41
CA LYS A 446 17.36 42.51 -25.78
C LYS A 446 17.21 42.99 -27.23
N ASP A 447 16.51 42.25 -28.06
CA ASP A 447 16.33 42.53 -29.48
C ASP A 447 14.83 42.71 -29.79
N GLU A 448 14.43 43.92 -30.13
CA GLU A 448 13.03 44.23 -30.48
C GLU A 448 12.51 43.45 -31.69
N GLU A 449 13.40 43.07 -32.61
CA GLU A 449 13.05 42.24 -33.78
C GLU A 449 12.70 40.79 -33.38
N LYS A 450 13.09 40.37 -32.18
CA LYS A 450 12.79 39.05 -31.60
C LYS A 450 11.54 39.03 -30.72
N LYS A 451 10.72 40.08 -30.75
CA LYS A 451 9.53 40.17 -29.91
C LYS A 451 8.52 39.05 -30.15
N ALA A 452 8.36 38.61 -31.41
CA ALA A 452 7.47 37.49 -31.75
C ALA A 452 7.95 36.18 -31.11
N GLU A 453 9.26 35.91 -31.15
CA GLU A 453 9.86 34.74 -30.50
C GLU A 453 9.72 34.80 -28.98
N LEU A 454 9.98 35.95 -28.38
CA LEU A 454 9.82 36.15 -26.95
C LEU A 454 8.37 35.92 -26.49
N ASN A 455 7.41 36.47 -27.22
CA ASN A 455 6.00 36.28 -26.98
C ASN A 455 5.62 34.79 -27.07
N SER A 456 6.12 34.08 -28.08
CA SER A 456 5.90 32.65 -28.23
C SER A 456 6.44 31.85 -27.05
N VAL A 457 7.64 32.19 -26.56
CA VAL A 457 8.20 31.54 -25.37
C VAL A 457 7.31 31.76 -24.16
N MET A 458 6.84 32.99 -23.93
CA MET A 458 5.99 33.28 -22.76
C MET A 458 4.67 32.52 -22.79
N ILE A 459 3.97 32.51 -23.93
CA ILE A 459 2.70 31.76 -24.02
C ILE A 459 2.93 30.26 -23.95
N HIS A 460 3.97 29.71 -24.53
CA HIS A 460 4.27 28.28 -24.45
C HIS A 460 4.56 27.82 -23.02
N LEU A 461 5.23 28.64 -22.22
CA LEU A 461 5.47 28.37 -20.81
C LEU A 461 4.17 28.44 -19.98
N ALA A 462 3.39 29.49 -20.18
CA ALA A 462 2.10 29.65 -19.50
C ALA A 462 1.13 28.50 -19.83
N GLU A 463 1.08 28.10 -21.11
CA GLU A 463 0.25 26.98 -21.57
C GLU A 463 0.72 25.64 -20.98
N SER A 464 2.03 25.43 -20.92
CA SER A 464 2.58 24.21 -20.27
C SER A 464 2.19 24.13 -18.81
N LEU A 465 2.21 25.24 -18.08
CA LEU A 465 1.76 25.32 -16.70
C LEU A 465 0.24 25.08 -16.57
N ARG A 466 -0.56 25.64 -17.48
CA ARG A 466 -2.00 25.39 -17.52
C ARG A 466 -2.31 23.89 -17.69
N ILE A 467 -1.67 23.26 -18.68
CA ILE A 467 -1.82 21.81 -18.93
C ILE A 467 -1.39 21.00 -17.72
N ALA A 468 -0.21 21.26 -17.16
CA ALA A 468 0.29 20.55 -15.99
C ALA A 468 -0.66 20.69 -14.78
N ALA A 469 -1.14 21.89 -14.51
CA ALA A 469 -2.05 22.14 -13.41
C ALA A 469 -3.40 21.43 -13.59
N ILE A 470 -3.94 21.39 -14.81
CA ILE A 470 -5.17 20.64 -15.11
C ILE A 470 -4.96 19.14 -14.87
N LEU A 471 -3.85 18.58 -15.33
CA LEU A 471 -3.54 17.15 -15.12
C LEU A 471 -3.30 16.81 -13.66
N LEU A 472 -2.85 17.75 -12.83
CA LEU A 472 -2.64 17.57 -11.40
C LEU A 472 -3.91 17.61 -10.55
N GLN A 473 -5.04 18.10 -11.07
CA GLN A 473 -6.27 18.29 -10.30
C GLN A 473 -6.77 17.04 -9.55
N PRO A 474 -6.69 15.82 -10.11
CA PRO A 474 -7.13 14.63 -9.36
C PRO A 474 -6.23 14.28 -8.17
N ILE A 475 -4.95 14.63 -8.25
CA ILE A 475 -3.94 14.25 -7.28
C ILE A 475 -3.76 15.32 -6.20
N MET A 476 -3.57 16.56 -6.62
CA MET A 476 -3.37 17.71 -5.75
C MET A 476 -4.65 18.53 -5.68
N THR A 477 -5.17 18.75 -4.49
CA THR A 477 -6.48 19.41 -4.31
C THR A 477 -6.37 20.92 -4.13
N GLU A 478 -5.19 21.46 -3.83
CA GLU A 478 -4.96 22.88 -3.56
C GLU A 478 -4.03 23.54 -4.58
N THR A 479 -3.00 22.86 -5.01
CA THR A 479 -1.94 23.42 -5.87
C THR A 479 -2.42 23.85 -7.26
N PRO A 480 -3.27 23.08 -7.98
CA PRO A 480 -3.78 23.51 -9.28
C PRO A 480 -4.46 24.88 -9.24
N GLU A 481 -5.30 25.13 -8.26
CA GLU A 481 -5.96 26.42 -8.07
C GLU A 481 -4.96 27.55 -7.82
N LYS A 482 -3.94 27.31 -7.01
CA LYS A 482 -2.85 28.29 -6.79
C LYS A 482 -2.12 28.64 -8.08
N ILE A 483 -1.86 27.65 -8.93
CA ILE A 483 -1.23 27.88 -10.24
C ILE A 483 -2.18 28.66 -11.15
N PHE A 484 -3.44 28.29 -11.26
CA PHE A 484 -4.43 29.03 -12.06
C PHE A 484 -4.55 30.47 -11.60
N ASN A 485 -4.65 30.71 -10.29
CA ASN A 485 -4.75 32.06 -9.74
C ASN A 485 -3.54 32.93 -10.10
N GLN A 486 -2.33 32.39 -10.02
CA GLN A 486 -1.13 33.12 -10.39
C GLN A 486 -1.05 33.39 -11.91
N LEU A 487 -1.56 32.49 -12.73
CA LEU A 487 -1.64 32.66 -14.18
C LEU A 487 -2.80 33.58 -14.60
N GLY A 488 -3.70 33.95 -13.68
CA GLY A 488 -4.89 34.77 -13.99
C GLY A 488 -6.03 33.97 -14.61
N LEU A 489 -6.01 32.64 -14.47
CA LEU A 489 -7.03 31.75 -15.04
C LEU A 489 -8.17 31.50 -14.05
N ASP A 490 -9.39 31.33 -14.59
CA ASP A 490 -10.53 30.88 -13.84
C ASP A 490 -10.55 29.35 -13.72
N SER A 491 -10.40 28.84 -12.50
CA SER A 491 -10.33 27.41 -12.22
C SER A 491 -11.57 26.65 -12.68
N GLU A 492 -12.76 27.28 -12.67
CA GLU A 492 -14.02 26.66 -13.11
C GLU A 492 -14.07 26.34 -14.60
N THR A 493 -13.24 27.03 -15.41
CA THR A 493 -13.15 26.81 -16.87
C THR A 493 -12.02 25.87 -17.27
N MET A 494 -11.24 25.38 -16.32
CA MET A 494 -10.07 24.50 -16.58
C MET A 494 -10.50 23.03 -16.63
N ASN A 495 -10.89 22.59 -17.81
CA ASN A 495 -11.46 21.26 -18.05
C ASN A 495 -10.40 20.23 -18.43
N LEU A 496 -10.45 19.07 -17.81
CA LEU A 496 -9.59 17.94 -18.15
C LEU A 496 -10.06 17.22 -19.42
N GLU A 497 -11.37 17.13 -19.61
CA GLU A 497 -11.96 16.52 -20.80
C GLU A 497 -11.68 17.34 -22.04
N GLY A 498 -11.16 16.71 -23.09
CA GLY A 498 -10.83 17.38 -24.34
C GLY A 498 -9.63 18.34 -24.27
N LEU A 499 -8.73 18.14 -23.33
CA LEU A 499 -7.57 19.01 -23.11
C LEU A 499 -6.59 19.00 -24.28
N HIS A 500 -6.31 20.19 -24.82
CA HIS A 500 -5.36 20.40 -25.91
C HIS A 500 -4.38 21.53 -25.60
N PHE A 501 -3.16 21.42 -26.11
CA PHE A 501 -2.18 22.48 -26.06
C PHE A 501 -2.52 23.59 -27.05
N GLY A 502 -2.40 24.84 -26.61
CA GLY A 502 -2.67 26.02 -27.44
C GLY A 502 -3.99 26.71 -27.16
N GLU A 503 -4.71 26.30 -26.14
CA GLU A 503 -6.03 26.86 -25.77
C GLU A 503 -5.99 27.82 -24.59
N PHE A 504 -4.81 28.37 -24.26
CA PHE A 504 -4.70 29.41 -23.24
C PHE A 504 -5.57 30.62 -23.62
N PRO A 505 -6.45 31.11 -22.73
CA PRO A 505 -7.35 32.22 -23.06
C PRO A 505 -6.60 33.51 -23.40
N SER A 506 -7.13 34.32 -24.34
CA SER A 506 -6.60 35.63 -24.68
C SER A 506 -6.92 36.68 -23.62
N GLY A 507 -6.07 37.68 -23.50
CA GLY A 507 -6.31 38.83 -22.64
C GLY A 507 -6.13 38.60 -21.15
N ILE A 508 -5.42 37.55 -20.80
CA ILE A 508 -5.18 37.17 -19.42
C ILE A 508 -3.95 37.88 -18.86
N LYS A 509 -4.11 38.44 -17.66
CA LYS A 509 -3.00 39.02 -16.88
C LYS A 509 -2.62 38.08 -15.74
N VAL A 510 -1.32 37.80 -15.62
CA VAL A 510 -0.78 37.10 -14.46
C VAL A 510 -0.75 38.01 -13.23
N VAL A 511 -0.65 37.42 -12.03
CA VAL A 511 -0.48 38.23 -10.81
C VAL A 511 0.77 39.10 -10.88
N ALA A 512 0.72 40.29 -10.28
CA ALA A 512 1.83 41.23 -10.32
C ALA A 512 3.10 40.70 -9.65
N LYS A 513 2.95 39.86 -8.65
CA LYS A 513 4.05 39.21 -7.95
C LYS A 513 3.65 37.76 -7.61
N GLY A 514 4.40 36.81 -8.16
CA GLY A 514 4.25 35.41 -7.82
C GLY A 514 4.64 35.09 -6.38
N THR A 515 4.05 34.06 -5.83
CA THR A 515 4.38 33.50 -4.52
C THR A 515 4.81 32.05 -4.66
N PRO A 516 5.81 31.59 -3.92
CA PRO A 516 6.17 30.18 -3.93
C PRO A 516 5.01 29.28 -3.52
N ILE A 517 4.74 28.21 -4.29
CA ILE A 517 3.71 27.24 -3.97
C ILE A 517 4.21 26.10 -3.07
N PHE A 518 5.52 25.84 -3.11
CA PHE A 518 6.20 24.90 -2.22
C PHE A 518 7.49 25.52 -1.71
N PRO A 519 7.74 25.48 -0.38
CA PRO A 519 9.00 25.96 0.17
C PRO A 519 10.12 24.97 -0.09
N ARG A 520 11.34 25.47 -0.16
CA ARG A 520 12.53 24.64 -0.16
C ARG A 520 12.83 24.20 1.27
N LEU A 521 13.07 22.91 1.47
CA LEU A 521 13.26 22.29 2.78
C LEU A 521 14.74 22.04 3.04
N ASP A 522 15.17 22.21 4.30
CA ASP A 522 16.46 21.73 4.77
C ASP A 522 16.38 20.22 5.04
N MET A 523 17.17 19.43 4.33
CA MET A 523 17.12 17.99 4.38
C MET A 523 17.36 17.44 5.80
N GLU A 524 18.42 17.88 6.47
CA GLU A 524 18.79 17.38 7.80
C GLU A 524 17.74 17.75 8.84
N GLU A 525 17.28 19.00 8.84
CA GLU A 525 16.26 19.49 9.78
C GLU A 525 14.95 18.74 9.64
N GLU A 526 14.46 18.56 8.40
CA GLU A 526 13.16 17.94 8.14
C GLU A 526 13.18 16.43 8.35
N VAL A 527 14.25 15.75 7.97
CA VAL A 527 14.42 14.33 8.26
C VAL A 527 14.43 14.08 9.77
N ALA A 528 15.17 14.90 10.53
CA ALA A 528 15.19 14.83 12.00
C ALA A 528 13.80 15.07 12.61
N PHE A 529 13.07 16.06 12.10
CA PHE A 529 11.70 16.34 12.53
C PHE A 529 10.75 15.14 12.33
N ILE A 530 10.76 14.54 11.15
CA ILE A 530 9.90 13.39 10.84
C ILE A 530 10.26 12.20 11.71
N GLN A 531 11.56 11.91 11.88
CA GLN A 531 12.04 10.84 12.77
C GLN A 531 11.63 11.04 14.22
N GLU A 532 11.72 12.27 14.73
CA GLU A 532 11.27 12.63 16.07
C GLU A 532 9.77 12.36 16.23
N LYS A 533 8.95 12.80 15.27
CA LYS A 533 7.50 12.56 15.30
C LYS A 533 7.14 11.07 15.21
N MET A 534 7.89 10.29 14.47
CA MET A 534 7.72 8.84 14.42
C MET A 534 8.01 8.19 15.77
N SER A 535 9.02 8.67 16.48
CA SER A 535 9.41 8.13 17.80
C SER A 535 8.49 8.58 18.94
N GLU A 536 7.77 9.69 18.82
CA GLU A 536 6.81 10.16 19.85
C GLU A 536 5.72 9.12 20.16
N GLY A 537 5.34 8.29 19.19
CA GLY A 537 4.38 7.19 19.38
C GLY A 537 4.89 6.10 20.32
N THR A 538 6.20 6.04 20.59
CA THR A 538 6.82 5.12 21.56
C THR A 538 7.01 5.73 22.93
N GLN A 539 6.95 7.07 23.07
CA GLN A 539 7.24 7.80 24.30
C GLN A 539 6.05 7.96 25.25
N THR A 540 4.85 7.53 24.90
CA THR A 540 3.66 7.65 25.77
C THR A 540 3.68 6.73 27.00
N ASN A 541 4.80 6.02 27.25
CA ASN A 541 5.07 5.26 28.47
C ASN A 541 6.47 5.52 29.03
N GLU A 542 6.90 6.78 29.14
CA GLU A 542 8.11 7.16 29.87
C GLU A 542 7.95 7.12 31.41
N ASP A 543 6.89 6.54 31.93
CA ASP A 543 6.93 6.10 33.30
C ASP A 543 7.55 4.71 33.37
N THR A 544 8.89 4.72 33.50
CA THR A 544 9.68 3.57 33.92
C THR A 544 9.33 2.25 33.22
N VAL A 545 9.80 2.06 31.98
CA VAL A 545 10.00 0.71 31.50
C VAL A 545 11.13 0.13 32.33
N LYS A 546 10.78 -0.49 33.45
CA LYS A 546 11.63 -1.50 34.03
C LYS A 546 11.76 -2.57 32.97
N TRP A 547 12.96 -2.72 32.42
CA TRP A 547 13.26 -3.82 31.53
C TRP A 547 12.95 -5.11 32.31
N ASP A 548 11.79 -5.71 32.00
CA ASP A 548 11.39 -7.01 32.50
C ASP A 548 11.61 -8.00 31.35
N PRO A 549 12.59 -8.90 31.50
CA PRO A 549 12.87 -9.87 30.43
C PRO A 549 11.68 -10.79 30.10
N GLU A 550 10.72 -10.94 31.02
CA GLU A 550 9.53 -11.76 30.80
C GLU A 550 8.41 -11.04 30.03
N GLU A 551 8.40 -9.68 30.06
CA GLU A 551 7.38 -8.85 29.41
C GLU A 551 7.90 -8.10 28.17
N THR A 552 9.21 -8.10 27.92
CA THR A 552 9.79 -7.40 26.79
C THR A 552 9.78 -8.29 25.55
N GLU A 553 8.84 -8.09 24.63
CA GLU A 553 8.94 -8.63 23.29
C GLU A 553 10.15 -8.00 22.58
N LEU A 554 11.20 -8.79 22.44
CA LEU A 554 12.30 -8.44 21.56
C LEU A 554 11.81 -8.51 20.12
N VAL A 555 11.69 -7.36 19.47
CA VAL A 555 11.36 -7.28 18.06
C VAL A 555 12.54 -7.84 17.24
N SER A 556 12.52 -9.14 17.03
CA SER A 556 13.38 -9.80 16.04
C SER A 556 12.69 -9.69 14.68
N THR A 557 13.40 -9.21 13.68
CA THR A 557 12.95 -9.14 12.28
C THR A 557 12.66 -10.51 11.65
N LYS A 558 13.00 -11.60 12.36
CA LYS A 558 12.63 -12.97 12.01
C LYS A 558 11.87 -13.58 13.20
N GLU A 559 10.57 -13.58 13.07
CA GLU A 559 9.54 -13.88 14.08
C GLU A 559 9.56 -15.30 14.68
N LYS A 560 10.71 -15.96 14.79
CA LYS A 560 10.78 -17.27 15.39
C LYS A 560 11.60 -17.24 16.66
N GLN A 561 10.93 -16.99 17.76
CA GLN A 561 11.54 -17.23 19.06
C GLN A 561 11.73 -18.74 19.24
N ILE A 562 12.95 -19.16 19.54
CA ILE A 562 13.26 -20.52 19.95
C ILE A 562 13.51 -20.54 21.45
N LYS A 563 13.09 -21.63 22.10
CA LYS A 563 13.41 -21.87 23.50
C LYS A 563 14.92 -22.11 23.65
N PHE A 564 15.48 -21.75 24.80
CA PHE A 564 16.88 -21.92 25.08
C PHE A 564 17.35 -23.37 24.90
N ASP A 565 16.55 -24.35 25.31
CA ASP A 565 16.82 -25.79 25.15
C ASP A 565 16.92 -26.23 23.67
N VAL A 566 16.31 -25.47 22.76
CA VAL A 566 16.45 -25.71 21.31
C VAL A 566 17.79 -25.12 20.80
N PHE A 567 18.14 -23.92 21.27
CA PHE A 567 19.40 -23.26 20.89
C PHE A 567 20.61 -24.01 21.49
N GLU A 568 20.50 -24.49 22.73
CA GLU A 568 21.55 -25.27 23.40
C GLU A 568 21.97 -26.54 22.62
N LYS A 569 21.09 -27.05 21.76
CA LYS A 569 21.37 -28.19 20.89
C LYS A 569 22.26 -27.81 19.67
N VAL A 570 22.42 -26.52 19.41
CA VAL A 570 23.24 -26.05 18.29
C VAL A 570 24.68 -25.90 18.75
N GLU A 571 25.59 -26.66 18.15
CA GLU A 571 27.02 -26.63 18.47
C GLU A 571 27.73 -25.67 17.51
N LEU A 572 28.15 -24.52 18.03
CA LEU A 572 28.94 -23.53 17.28
C LEU A 572 30.40 -23.68 17.62
N LYS A 573 31.27 -23.72 16.59
CA LYS A 573 32.72 -23.87 16.74
C LYS A 573 33.52 -22.89 15.91
N VAL A 574 34.72 -22.58 16.39
CA VAL A 574 35.71 -21.86 15.62
C VAL A 574 36.44 -22.87 14.72
N ALA A 575 36.52 -22.56 13.43
CA ALA A 575 37.23 -23.39 12.44
C ALA A 575 38.16 -22.53 11.58
N GLU A 576 39.36 -23.02 11.34
CA GLU A 576 40.33 -22.37 10.43
C GLU A 576 40.10 -22.87 9.00
N VAL A 577 40.05 -21.99 8.04
CA VAL A 577 39.99 -22.35 6.63
C VAL A 577 41.35 -22.79 6.14
N ILE A 578 41.50 -24.09 5.92
CA ILE A 578 42.73 -24.71 5.42
C ILE A 578 42.81 -24.59 3.90
N ASN A 579 41.67 -24.76 3.22
CA ASN A 579 41.55 -24.58 1.79
C ASN A 579 40.10 -24.10 1.44
N CYS A 580 40.03 -23.33 0.38
CA CYS A 580 38.73 -22.86 -0.18
C CYS A 580 38.85 -22.74 -1.69
N GLN A 581 37.96 -23.38 -2.41
CA GLN A 581 37.93 -23.37 -3.88
C GLN A 581 36.52 -23.42 -4.44
N LYS A 582 36.36 -22.96 -5.69
CA LYS A 582 35.11 -23.10 -6.41
C LYS A 582 34.79 -24.52 -6.75
N VAL A 583 33.52 -24.90 -6.74
CA VAL A 583 33.10 -26.26 -7.11
C VAL A 583 32.84 -26.29 -8.62
N GLU A 584 33.49 -27.20 -9.33
CA GLU A 584 33.30 -27.40 -10.75
C GLU A 584 31.85 -27.78 -11.07
N GLY A 585 31.23 -27.06 -11.99
CA GLY A 585 29.83 -27.28 -12.37
C GLY A 585 28.79 -26.73 -11.38
N ALA A 586 29.21 -25.91 -10.41
CA ALA A 586 28.30 -25.27 -9.44
C ALA A 586 28.79 -23.86 -9.10
N ASP A 587 28.44 -22.90 -9.97
CA ASP A 587 28.95 -21.51 -9.93
C ASP A 587 28.66 -20.77 -8.61
N LYS A 588 27.66 -21.21 -7.83
CA LYS A 588 27.27 -20.59 -6.55
C LYS A 588 27.99 -21.21 -5.33
N LEU A 589 28.66 -22.34 -5.48
CA LEU A 589 29.22 -23.08 -4.36
C LEU A 589 30.73 -22.88 -4.19
N LEU A 590 31.14 -22.65 -2.92
CA LEU A 590 32.52 -22.79 -2.46
C LEU A 590 32.65 -24.08 -1.65
N GLN A 591 33.76 -24.78 -1.85
CA GLN A 591 34.16 -25.93 -1.08
C GLN A 591 35.25 -25.53 -0.08
N PHE A 592 34.93 -25.69 1.19
CA PHE A 592 35.85 -25.41 2.30
C PHE A 592 36.39 -26.68 2.88
N ARG A 593 37.69 -26.69 3.15
CA ARG A 593 38.33 -27.64 4.06
C ARG A 593 38.72 -26.89 5.33
N LEU A 594 38.20 -27.33 6.46
CA LEU A 594 38.25 -26.61 7.73
C LEU A 594 38.84 -27.47 8.85
N ASP A 595 39.80 -26.90 9.58
CA ASP A 595 40.23 -27.45 10.88
C ASP A 595 39.35 -26.90 11.99
N ALA A 596 38.41 -27.71 12.48
CA ALA A 596 37.50 -27.42 13.56
C ALA A 596 37.87 -28.13 14.87
N GLY A 597 39.12 -28.58 15.01
CA GLY A 597 39.57 -29.36 16.16
C GLY A 597 39.10 -30.82 16.17
N ASP A 598 38.52 -31.29 15.06
CA ASP A 598 38.13 -32.68 14.88
C ASP A 598 39.38 -33.56 14.57
N SER A 599 39.19 -34.87 14.58
CA SER A 599 40.30 -35.81 14.23
C SER A 599 40.76 -35.72 12.77
N GLN A 600 39.92 -35.14 11.91
CA GLN A 600 40.19 -34.87 10.49
C GLN A 600 39.59 -33.54 10.10
N ASP A 601 40.16 -32.91 9.06
CA ASP A 601 39.59 -31.71 8.48
C ASP A 601 38.17 -31.95 7.98
N ARG A 602 37.30 -31.00 8.23
CA ARG A 602 35.89 -31.01 7.86
C ARG A 602 35.70 -30.40 6.48
N GLN A 603 34.81 -30.98 5.67
CA GLN A 603 34.37 -30.38 4.41
C GLN A 603 33.03 -29.70 4.59
N ILE A 604 32.95 -28.44 4.20
CA ILE A 604 31.68 -27.69 4.15
C ILE A 604 31.51 -27.03 2.77
N LEU A 605 30.34 -27.16 2.22
CA LEU A 605 29.95 -26.48 0.98
C LEU A 605 29.01 -25.32 1.33
N SER A 606 29.27 -24.13 0.77
CA SER A 606 28.51 -22.93 1.03
C SER A 606 28.17 -22.17 -0.25
N GLY A 607 26.94 -21.67 -0.36
CA GLY A 607 26.43 -20.96 -1.53
C GLY A 607 26.84 -19.49 -1.62
N ILE A 608 28.11 -19.18 -1.30
CA ILE A 608 28.61 -17.79 -1.19
C ILE A 608 29.64 -17.43 -2.25
N ALA A 609 29.79 -18.23 -3.30
CA ALA A 609 30.85 -18.06 -4.31
C ALA A 609 30.79 -16.70 -5.03
N GLU A 610 29.60 -16.12 -5.21
CA GLU A 610 29.43 -14.80 -5.86
C GLU A 610 30.01 -13.66 -5.04
N PHE A 611 30.07 -13.82 -3.71
CA PHE A 611 30.60 -12.81 -2.79
C PHE A 611 32.10 -12.90 -2.59
N TYR A 612 32.72 -14.00 -3.04
CA TYR A 612 34.15 -14.25 -2.94
C TYR A 612 34.70 -14.72 -4.29
N PRO A 613 34.88 -13.76 -5.24
CA PRO A 613 35.42 -14.07 -6.57
C PRO A 613 36.79 -14.76 -6.53
N ASP A 614 37.62 -14.42 -5.54
CA ASP A 614 38.86 -15.10 -5.23
C ASP A 614 38.73 -15.86 -3.90
N PRO A 615 38.38 -17.15 -3.92
CA PRO A 615 38.21 -17.94 -2.69
C PRO A 615 39.48 -18.06 -1.84
N SER A 616 40.66 -17.84 -2.42
CA SER A 616 41.93 -17.94 -1.70
C SER A 616 42.10 -16.89 -0.60
N GLU A 617 41.34 -15.78 -0.67
CA GLU A 617 41.33 -14.74 0.37
C GLU A 617 40.78 -15.23 1.71
N LEU A 618 40.00 -16.31 1.69
CA LEU A 618 39.40 -16.91 2.89
C LEU A 618 40.37 -17.90 3.58
N ILE A 619 41.40 -18.35 2.90
CA ILE A 619 42.37 -19.30 3.45
C ILE A 619 43.14 -18.66 4.62
N GLY A 620 43.24 -19.38 5.73
CA GLY A 620 43.85 -18.92 6.97
C GLY A 620 42.96 -18.07 7.89
N LYS A 621 41.76 -17.73 7.45
CA LYS A 621 40.77 -17.06 8.31
C LYS A 621 40.14 -18.05 9.27
N LYS A 622 39.80 -17.55 10.46
CA LYS A 622 39.02 -18.31 11.43
C LYS A 622 37.57 -17.90 11.32
N VAL A 623 36.72 -18.86 11.04
CA VAL A 623 35.30 -18.67 10.81
C VAL A 623 34.47 -19.37 11.87
N VAL A 624 33.18 -19.00 11.96
CA VAL A 624 32.21 -19.65 12.84
C VAL A 624 31.38 -20.64 12.05
N ILE A 625 31.32 -21.89 12.55
CA ILE A 625 30.53 -22.95 11.92
C ILE A 625 29.47 -23.52 12.87
N VAL A 626 28.37 -24.01 12.30
CA VAL A 626 27.47 -24.94 12.98
C VAL A 626 27.99 -26.34 12.76
N ALA A 627 28.46 -26.97 13.84
CA ALA A 627 29.25 -28.19 13.76
C ALA A 627 28.43 -29.47 13.80
N ASN A 628 27.26 -29.47 14.40
CA ASN A 628 26.47 -30.67 14.63
C ASN A 628 25.24 -30.81 13.71
N LEU A 629 25.27 -30.19 12.54
CA LEU A 629 24.28 -30.45 11.51
C LEU A 629 24.46 -31.83 10.89
N LYS A 630 23.40 -32.54 10.60
CA LYS A 630 23.43 -33.77 9.87
C LYS A 630 24.12 -33.56 8.51
N PRO A 631 25.15 -34.36 8.17
CA PRO A 631 25.85 -34.26 6.89
C PRO A 631 24.85 -34.29 5.72
N ARG A 632 25.06 -33.39 4.76
CA ARG A 632 24.18 -33.23 3.58
C ARG A 632 24.96 -33.41 2.29
N LYS A 633 24.42 -34.22 1.37
CA LYS A 633 25.01 -34.39 0.03
C LYS A 633 24.59 -33.24 -0.88
N MET A 634 25.56 -32.51 -1.42
CA MET A 634 25.37 -31.39 -2.33
C MET A 634 26.30 -31.58 -3.54
N ARG A 635 25.72 -31.65 -4.75
CA ARG A 635 26.49 -31.85 -5.99
C ARG A 635 27.52 -33.01 -5.93
N GLY A 636 27.13 -34.12 -5.33
CA GLY A 636 27.98 -35.30 -5.20
C GLY A 636 28.95 -35.26 -4.05
N GLN A 637 29.09 -34.16 -3.34
CA GLN A 637 30.00 -33.99 -2.20
C GLN A 637 29.23 -33.89 -0.88
N ILE A 638 29.84 -34.24 0.23
CA ILE A 638 29.21 -34.22 1.54
C ILE A 638 29.63 -32.95 2.28
N SER A 639 28.67 -32.14 2.70
CA SER A 639 28.86 -30.98 3.57
C SER A 639 28.62 -31.40 5.02
N GLN A 640 29.60 -31.14 5.88
CA GLN A 640 29.65 -31.57 7.28
C GLN A 640 29.47 -30.40 8.24
N GLY A 641 28.48 -29.54 7.98
CA GLY A 641 28.22 -28.38 8.78
C GLY A 641 27.79 -27.18 7.92
N MET A 642 27.76 -26.03 8.54
CA MET A 642 27.41 -24.78 7.87
C MET A 642 28.30 -23.64 8.35
N ILE A 643 28.86 -22.87 7.43
CA ILE A 643 29.58 -21.63 7.75
C ILE A 643 28.56 -20.51 7.97
N LEU A 644 28.71 -19.77 9.06
CA LEU A 644 27.85 -18.61 9.34
C LEU A 644 28.37 -17.39 8.57
N SER A 645 27.45 -16.69 7.96
CA SER A 645 27.68 -15.43 7.27
C SER A 645 26.61 -14.41 7.63
N ALA A 646 26.99 -13.15 7.60
CA ALA A 646 26.09 -12.04 7.79
C ALA A 646 25.77 -11.40 6.42
N GLU A 647 24.50 -11.21 6.14
CA GLU A 647 24.01 -10.53 4.94
C GLU A 647 23.44 -9.17 5.33
N ALA A 648 23.94 -8.11 4.70
CA ALA A 648 23.46 -6.75 4.92
C ALA A 648 22.22 -6.47 4.06
N PRO A 649 21.42 -5.44 4.43
CA PRO A 649 20.20 -5.06 3.66
C PRO A 649 20.45 -4.71 2.20
N ASP A 650 21.67 -4.29 1.84
CA ASP A 650 22.08 -4.00 0.46
C ASP A 650 22.43 -5.25 -0.35
N GLY A 651 22.32 -6.44 0.26
CA GLY A 651 22.65 -7.72 -0.35
C GLY A 651 24.13 -8.11 -0.28
N SER A 652 24.98 -7.29 0.35
CA SER A 652 26.38 -7.67 0.61
C SER A 652 26.46 -8.74 1.69
N LEU A 653 27.38 -9.68 1.54
CA LEU A 653 27.52 -10.81 2.47
C LEU A 653 29.00 -11.00 2.86
N GLN A 654 29.22 -11.28 4.14
CA GLN A 654 30.54 -11.63 4.68
C GLN A 654 30.44 -12.82 5.64
N VAL A 655 31.44 -13.69 5.61
CA VAL A 655 31.56 -14.75 6.61
C VAL A 655 31.84 -14.16 7.99
N ILE A 656 31.28 -14.78 9.02
CA ILE A 656 31.53 -14.35 10.41
C ILE A 656 32.91 -14.89 10.82
N GLU A 657 33.84 -13.98 11.13
CA GLU A 657 35.17 -14.28 11.54
C GLU A 657 35.30 -14.35 13.08
N ALA A 658 35.97 -15.35 13.57
CA ALA A 658 36.35 -15.44 14.97
C ALA A 658 37.75 -14.81 15.19
N PRO A 659 38.06 -14.36 16.42
CA PRO A 659 39.39 -13.82 16.73
C PRO A 659 40.50 -14.82 16.37
N LYS A 660 41.57 -14.35 15.75
CA LYS A 660 42.73 -15.21 15.36
C LYS A 660 43.40 -15.92 16.53
N SER A 661 43.28 -15.36 17.74
CA SER A 661 43.81 -15.91 18.97
C SER A 661 43.04 -17.12 19.51
N MET A 662 41.84 -17.36 19.01
CA MET A 662 41.02 -18.49 19.48
C MET A 662 41.48 -19.78 18.84
N PRO A 663 41.74 -20.85 19.64
CA PRO A 663 42.11 -22.16 19.10
C PRO A 663 41.01 -22.74 18.21
N ASN A 664 41.45 -23.52 17.20
CA ASN A 664 40.51 -24.25 16.36
C ASN A 664 39.71 -25.26 17.20
N GLY A 665 38.42 -25.35 16.97
CA GLY A 665 37.51 -26.19 17.74
C GLY A 665 36.99 -25.55 19.02
N SER A 666 37.35 -24.30 19.33
CA SER A 666 36.76 -23.56 20.47
C SER A 666 35.26 -23.49 20.32
N GLU A 667 34.53 -23.81 21.38
CA GLU A 667 33.08 -23.68 21.42
C GLU A 667 32.67 -22.22 21.56
N ILE A 668 31.58 -21.86 20.91
CA ILE A 668 30.95 -20.55 21.00
C ILE A 668 29.63 -20.77 21.76
N ALA A 669 29.51 -20.11 22.92
CA ALA A 669 28.35 -20.22 23.81
C ALA A 669 27.59 -18.90 23.85
#